data_5134eef3e396a38da1f5af4aac4e9357
#
_entry.id   5134eef3e396a38da1f5af4aac4e9357
#
_cell.length_a   1.000
_cell.length_b   1.000
_cell.length_c   1.000
_cell.angle_alpha   90.00
_cell.angle_beta   90.00
_cell.angle_gamma   90.00
#
_symmetry.space_group_name_H-M   'P 1'
#
loop_
_entity.id
_entity.type
_entity.pdbx_description
1 polymer ?
#
loop_
_entity_poly.entity_id
_entity_poly.type
_entity_poly.pdbx_seq_one_letter_code
_entity_poly.pdbx_strand_id
1 'polypeptide(L)'
;MKEDLYDDLLNEKEEKTDFQALFFKYIIHWPWFVASVLICTGLAFAYLRYQIPVYEVSSSILIKEDDKKSTNNALSAMQDFGMLSMTSNFDNELEILKSRTLIKKVVSRLNLYTNIAIEQSFGYDVPLYKNSPLDVFMTAEEADKLEGNIRLELIYSPTGQLTVTAFYIQNGDKQETTKSFDELPAILPLPVGVITISHNDSLPAPQEPVNLKAIISTPTAAAAGYRAGLTVAPISNTSTIATISVQNTHIQRASDFTQELIILYNQDTNTEKNEVAQKSADFIEERISIINHELGTTETELAEFKQRAGLTDISSDAQLALQESSKYEQQYAENATQINLVNYLRDYINNPANNDEIIPANVGLSDMNLTSAIDKYNNLIVERKRLLRTSSESNPAIINLNTGIEAMRHNVKTTVNSVLKGLQITRSNIDRQSRKYESRISNAPKQEQEFMSIARQQEIKATLYIMLLQKREENAITLAATANNGRIIEEPMPAGIVSPQGKKIYMITFVIGIGIPLVIIFLLILLRFRIEGHTDVEKLTKVPIIGDIPLTGSNKHEESAIAVRENDNDIMTETFRSLRTNLLFMMGDPDKKVILVTSTISGEGKTFIASNLALSLALLGKKVILVGLDIRKPGLNKLFHLSHKEKGITQYLVAPKSTDLHALIQPSGITSNLDLLLGGPIPPNPTELLARQSLEDTISTLRKEYDYIVLDTAPIGMVTDTLILSRVADASIYVCRADYTHKTDYQLINELQEHHRLPNLCTVVNGIDMKKKKYGYYYGYGKYGKYYGYGKKYGYS
;
A
#
# COMPACT_ATOMS: atom_id res chain seq x y z
N MET A 1 17.11 -21.16 49.07
CA MET A 1 17.88 -21.63 47.90
C MET A 1 17.05 -21.78 46.59
N LYS A 2 15.72 -21.71 46.59
CA LYS A 2 14.90 -21.61 45.38
C LYS A 2 14.25 -20.22 45.16
N GLU A 3 14.17 -19.41 46.19
CA GLU A 3 13.67 -18.03 46.14
C GLU A 3 14.78 -17.05 45.74
N ASP A 4 16.04 -17.31 46.12
CA ASP A 4 17.19 -16.45 45.76
C ASP A 4 17.53 -16.56 44.25
N LEU A 5 17.15 -17.68 43.58
CA LEU A 5 17.38 -17.85 42.15
C LEU A 5 16.36 -17.13 41.27
N TYR A 6 15.19 -16.78 41.79
CA TYR A 6 14.13 -16.04 41.10
C TYR A 6 14.36 -14.52 41.20
N ASP A 7 14.96 -14.04 42.28
CA ASP A 7 15.28 -12.63 42.45
C ASP A 7 16.50 -12.18 41.63
N ASP A 8 17.45 -13.08 41.35
CA ASP A 8 18.59 -12.80 40.46
C ASP A 8 18.17 -12.76 38.97
N LEU A 9 17.10 -13.48 38.57
CA LEU A 9 16.54 -13.43 37.22
C LEU A 9 15.65 -12.19 36.96
N LEU A 10 15.17 -11.54 38.01
CA LEU A 10 14.37 -10.31 37.90
C LEU A 10 15.21 -9.03 38.04
N ASN A 11 16.48 -9.14 38.42
CA ASN A 11 17.44 -8.04 38.49
C ASN A 11 18.37 -7.96 37.27
N GLU A 12 18.01 -8.47 36.10
CA GLU A 12 18.55 -7.91 34.87
C GLU A 12 18.16 -6.42 34.84
N LYS A 13 19.12 -5.60 35.28
CA LYS A 13 19.04 -4.16 35.05
C LYS A 13 18.68 -3.94 33.63
N GLU A 14 17.45 -3.46 33.39
CA GLU A 14 17.07 -2.88 32.10
C GLU A 14 18.28 -2.03 31.66
N GLU A 15 18.98 -2.49 30.63
CA GLU A 15 19.94 -1.67 29.93
C GLU A 15 19.20 -0.43 29.44
N LYS A 16 19.25 0.63 30.21
CA LYS A 16 18.86 1.95 29.70
C LYS A 16 19.78 2.22 28.54
N THR A 17 19.30 1.88 27.35
CA THR A 17 19.97 2.26 26.12
C THR A 17 20.22 3.75 26.20
N ASP A 18 21.47 4.12 26.28
CA ASP A 18 21.87 5.52 26.33
C ASP A 18 21.57 6.14 24.96
N PHE A 19 20.32 6.62 24.81
CA PHE A 19 19.82 7.24 23.56
C PHE A 19 20.72 8.39 23.12
N GLN A 20 21.37 9.07 24.05
CA GLN A 20 22.29 10.15 23.71
C GLN A 20 23.57 9.63 23.06
N ALA A 21 24.17 8.57 23.61
CA ALA A 21 25.34 7.94 23.01
C ALA A 21 25.04 7.32 21.64
N LEU A 22 23.85 6.72 21.50
CA LEU A 22 23.40 6.18 20.22
C LEU A 22 23.20 7.29 19.18
N PHE A 23 22.54 8.39 19.55
CA PHE A 23 22.31 9.55 18.70
C PHE A 23 23.62 10.18 18.19
N PHE A 24 24.62 10.33 19.05
CA PHE A 24 25.94 10.85 18.63
C PHE A 24 26.65 9.91 17.66
N LYS A 25 26.46 8.59 17.77
CA LYS A 25 27.00 7.62 16.80
C LYS A 25 26.47 7.85 15.38
N TYR A 26 25.18 8.23 15.26
CA TYR A 26 24.58 8.53 13.96
C TYR A 26 24.94 9.93 13.44
N ILE A 27 24.99 10.95 14.31
CA ILE A 27 25.31 12.32 13.92
C ILE A 27 26.70 12.46 13.30
N ILE A 28 27.67 11.67 13.75
CA ILE A 28 29.03 11.69 13.19
C ILE A 28 29.06 11.33 11.71
N HIS A 29 28.05 10.60 11.26
CA HIS A 29 27.89 10.13 9.88
C HIS A 29 26.85 10.97 9.09
N TRP A 30 26.48 12.19 9.53
CA TRP A 30 25.49 13.03 8.87
C TRP A 30 25.75 13.25 7.36
N PRO A 31 27.01 13.31 6.84
CA PRO A 31 27.22 13.50 5.40
C PRO A 31 26.67 12.33 4.57
N TRP A 32 26.65 11.11 5.13
CA TRP A 32 26.08 9.93 4.47
C TRP A 32 24.55 10.04 4.33
N PHE A 33 23.89 10.62 5.33
CA PHE A 33 22.44 10.90 5.26
C PHE A 33 22.13 11.92 4.18
N VAL A 34 22.88 13.00 4.12
CA VAL A 34 22.71 14.04 3.08
C VAL A 34 22.96 13.45 1.70
N ALA A 35 24.05 12.71 1.50
CA ALA A 35 24.37 12.10 0.21
C ALA A 35 23.29 11.09 -0.22
N SER A 36 22.83 10.22 0.70
CA SER A 36 21.77 9.26 0.43
C SER A 36 20.46 9.94 0.04
N VAL A 37 20.04 10.97 0.80
CA VAL A 37 18.81 11.73 0.49
C VAL A 37 18.93 12.42 -0.85
N LEU A 38 20.08 13.04 -1.18
CA LEU A 38 20.29 13.68 -2.48
C LEU A 38 20.24 12.67 -3.63
N ILE A 39 20.83 11.51 -3.49
CA ILE A 39 20.78 10.44 -4.49
C ILE A 39 19.33 9.95 -4.68
N CYS A 40 18.64 9.61 -3.57
CA CYS A 40 17.27 9.12 -3.63
C CYS A 40 16.30 10.17 -4.22
N THR A 41 16.42 11.44 -3.84
CA THR A 41 15.60 12.52 -4.41
C THR A 41 15.94 12.81 -5.86
N GLY A 42 17.21 12.71 -6.25
CA GLY A 42 17.65 12.81 -7.64
C GLY A 42 17.08 11.68 -8.52
N LEU A 43 17.08 10.45 -8.02
CA LEU A 43 16.45 9.31 -8.70
C LEU A 43 14.92 9.49 -8.81
N ALA A 44 14.28 9.99 -7.74
CA ALA A 44 12.85 10.29 -7.77
C ALA A 44 12.51 11.40 -8.78
N PHE A 45 13.34 12.44 -8.86
CA PHE A 45 13.19 13.50 -9.86
C PHE A 45 13.31 12.94 -11.28
N ALA A 46 14.34 12.12 -11.55
CA ALA A 46 14.51 11.45 -12.84
C ALA A 46 13.31 10.57 -13.16
N TYR A 47 12.88 9.74 -12.22
CA TYR A 47 11.69 8.89 -12.37
C TYR A 47 10.43 9.70 -12.72
N LEU A 48 10.15 10.77 -11.96
CA LEU A 48 8.99 11.65 -12.21
C LEU A 48 9.07 12.36 -13.56
N ARG A 49 10.28 12.67 -14.03
CA ARG A 49 10.50 13.34 -15.33
C ARG A 49 10.15 12.44 -16.51
N TYR A 50 10.30 11.10 -16.34
CA TYR A 50 10.01 10.12 -17.39
C TYR A 50 8.59 9.53 -17.33
N GLN A 51 7.81 9.81 -16.28
CA GLN A 51 6.44 9.29 -16.15
C GLN A 51 5.44 10.22 -16.85
N ILE A 52 4.55 9.60 -17.64
CA ILE A 52 3.44 10.30 -18.27
C ILE A 52 2.38 10.59 -17.18
N PRO A 53 1.96 11.85 -17.00
CA PRO A 53 0.95 12.18 -16.00
C PRO A 53 -0.42 11.61 -16.38
N VAL A 54 -1.10 11.02 -15.43
CA VAL A 54 -2.49 10.58 -15.54
C VAL A 54 -3.36 11.59 -14.82
N TYR A 55 -4.28 12.18 -15.55
CA TYR A 55 -5.25 13.17 -15.07
C TYR A 55 -6.56 12.50 -14.72
N GLU A 56 -7.24 13.03 -13.74
CA GLU A 56 -8.63 12.71 -13.46
C GLU A 56 -9.53 13.83 -13.97
N VAL A 57 -10.56 13.45 -14.71
CA VAL A 57 -11.63 14.35 -15.12
C VAL A 57 -12.89 13.89 -14.43
N SER A 58 -13.58 14.79 -13.74
CA SER A 58 -14.81 14.50 -13.02
C SER A 58 -15.98 15.35 -13.55
N SER A 59 -17.17 14.75 -13.51
CA SER A 59 -18.45 15.39 -13.83
C SER A 59 -19.49 14.93 -12.83
N SER A 60 -20.45 15.79 -12.53
CA SER A 60 -21.56 15.48 -11.63
C SER A 60 -22.87 15.46 -12.38
N ILE A 61 -23.64 14.38 -12.24
CA ILE A 61 -24.96 14.23 -12.84
C ILE A 61 -26.02 14.00 -11.78
N LEU A 62 -27.16 14.65 -11.93
CA LEU A 62 -28.38 14.34 -11.17
C LEU A 62 -29.15 13.25 -11.93
N ILE A 63 -29.37 12.12 -11.32
CA ILE A 63 -30.21 11.04 -11.84
C ILE A 63 -31.60 11.21 -11.24
N LYS A 64 -32.59 11.44 -12.08
CA LYS A 64 -33.96 11.56 -11.62
C LYS A 64 -34.48 10.18 -11.23
N GLU A 65 -34.97 10.06 -10.03
CA GLU A 65 -35.84 8.94 -9.66
C GLU A 65 -37.19 9.16 -10.27
N ASP A 66 -37.75 8.17 -11.00
CA ASP A 66 -39.12 8.19 -11.41
C ASP A 66 -39.98 8.18 -10.14
N ASP A 67 -40.58 9.33 -9.82
CA ASP A 67 -41.48 9.55 -8.67
C ASP A 67 -42.75 8.67 -8.83
N LYS A 68 -42.60 7.36 -8.71
CA LYS A 68 -43.73 6.49 -8.39
C LYS A 68 -44.04 6.65 -6.89
N LYS A 69 -44.49 7.81 -6.49
CA LYS A 69 -45.15 8.00 -5.20
C LYS A 69 -46.36 7.10 -5.19
N SER A 70 -46.20 5.91 -4.73
CA SER A 70 -47.24 5.00 -4.32
C SER A 70 -48.07 5.71 -3.24
N THR A 71 -49.26 6.09 -3.59
CA THR A 71 -50.32 6.62 -2.70
C THR A 71 -50.85 5.55 -1.70
N ASN A 72 -50.08 4.56 -1.35
CA ASN A 72 -50.52 3.53 -0.40
C ASN A 72 -49.71 3.58 0.87
N ASN A 73 -50.25 4.18 1.91
CA ASN A 73 -49.74 4.29 3.30
C ASN A 73 -49.37 2.93 3.96
N ALA A 74 -49.74 1.81 3.39
CA ALA A 74 -49.44 0.47 3.92
C ALA A 74 -48.04 -0.02 3.52
N LEU A 75 -47.51 0.42 2.34
CA LEU A 75 -46.20 -0.02 1.86
C LEU A 75 -45.05 0.81 2.46
N SER A 76 -45.30 2.07 2.77
CA SER A 76 -44.34 2.95 3.48
C SER A 76 -44.07 2.48 4.91
N ALA A 77 -45.07 1.92 5.60
CA ALA A 77 -44.92 1.34 6.93
C ALA A 77 -44.06 0.07 6.96
N MET A 78 -44.01 -0.71 5.85
CA MET A 78 -43.10 -1.88 5.74
C MET A 78 -41.65 -1.49 5.38
N GLN A 79 -41.45 -0.32 4.79
CA GLN A 79 -40.14 0.23 4.47
C GLN A 79 -39.42 0.73 5.71
N ASP A 80 -40.16 1.27 6.68
CA ASP A 80 -39.63 1.71 8.00
C ASP A 80 -39.18 0.54 8.89
N PHE A 81 -39.64 -0.68 8.63
CA PHE A 81 -39.25 -1.89 9.35
C PHE A 81 -37.97 -2.57 8.79
N GLY A 82 -37.29 -2.01 7.80
CA GLY A 82 -35.98 -2.49 7.35
C GLY A 82 -35.97 -3.90 6.72
N MET A 83 -37.12 -4.45 6.37
CA MET A 83 -37.25 -5.84 5.87
C MET A 83 -37.22 -5.99 4.35
N LEU A 84 -37.15 -4.89 3.60
CA LEU A 84 -36.94 -4.92 2.15
C LEU A 84 -35.82 -3.94 1.82
N SER A 85 -34.61 -4.43 1.67
CA SER A 85 -33.55 -3.74 0.93
C SER A 85 -33.97 -3.69 -0.55
N MET A 86 -34.82 -2.75 -0.91
CA MET A 86 -34.91 -2.34 -2.29
C MET A 86 -33.55 -1.70 -2.63
N THR A 87 -32.73 -2.41 -3.42
CA THR A 87 -31.66 -1.75 -4.18
C THR A 87 -32.30 -0.55 -4.85
N SER A 88 -31.85 0.65 -4.51
CA SER A 88 -32.49 1.86 -5.04
C SER A 88 -32.34 1.82 -6.56
N ASN A 89 -33.32 2.34 -7.29
CA ASN A 89 -33.20 2.51 -8.74
C ASN A 89 -31.91 3.27 -9.09
N PHE A 90 -31.47 4.13 -8.19
CA PHE A 90 -30.22 4.89 -8.31
C PHE A 90 -28.96 3.99 -8.39
N ASP A 91 -28.84 2.95 -7.54
CA ASP A 91 -27.67 2.05 -7.59
C ASP A 91 -27.62 1.27 -8.92
N ASN A 92 -28.78 0.88 -9.45
CA ASN A 92 -28.88 0.25 -10.76
C ASN A 92 -28.43 1.20 -11.88
N GLU A 93 -28.79 2.48 -11.79
CA GLU A 93 -28.37 3.49 -12.77
C GLU A 93 -26.85 3.74 -12.72
N LEU A 94 -26.24 3.69 -11.52
CA LEU A 94 -24.79 3.75 -11.39
C LEU A 94 -24.09 2.57 -12.07
N GLU A 95 -24.65 1.36 -11.95
CA GLU A 95 -24.09 0.17 -12.63
C GLU A 95 -24.32 0.19 -14.14
N ILE A 96 -25.41 0.83 -14.60
CA ILE A 96 -25.67 1.07 -16.01
C ILE A 96 -24.58 1.94 -16.63
N LEU A 97 -24.22 3.03 -15.95
CA LEU A 97 -23.15 3.93 -16.38
C LEU A 97 -21.78 3.22 -16.47
N LYS A 98 -21.54 2.18 -15.67
CA LYS A 98 -20.31 1.35 -15.69
C LYS A 98 -20.41 0.17 -16.68
N SER A 99 -21.51 0.01 -17.39
CA SER A 99 -21.73 -1.16 -18.24
C SER A 99 -20.75 -1.20 -19.41
N ARG A 100 -20.25 -2.39 -19.72
CA ARG A 100 -19.35 -2.60 -20.88
C ARG A 100 -19.98 -2.18 -22.19
N THR A 101 -21.29 -2.37 -22.32
CA THR A 101 -22.05 -2.05 -23.55
C THR A 101 -22.03 -0.55 -23.79
N LEU A 102 -22.38 0.24 -22.78
CA LEU A 102 -22.42 1.68 -22.88
C LEU A 102 -21.01 2.24 -23.16
N ILE A 103 -20.01 1.77 -22.39
CA ILE A 103 -18.61 2.20 -22.57
C ILE A 103 -18.11 1.84 -23.97
N LYS A 104 -18.42 0.64 -24.49
CA LYS A 104 -18.06 0.23 -25.86
C LYS A 104 -18.70 1.13 -26.90
N LYS A 105 -19.97 1.51 -26.74
CA LYS A 105 -20.64 2.47 -27.63
C LYS A 105 -19.92 3.81 -27.65
N VAL A 106 -19.54 4.35 -26.46
CA VAL A 106 -18.78 5.60 -26.34
C VAL A 106 -17.44 5.48 -27.06
N VAL A 107 -16.68 4.43 -26.78
CA VAL A 107 -15.35 4.17 -27.36
C VAL A 107 -15.44 4.06 -28.88
N SER A 108 -16.46 3.38 -29.40
CA SER A 108 -16.67 3.25 -30.84
C SER A 108 -17.08 4.56 -31.50
N ARG A 109 -17.96 5.36 -30.87
CA ARG A 109 -18.46 6.63 -31.41
C ARG A 109 -17.38 7.71 -31.47
N LEU A 110 -16.49 7.73 -30.48
CA LEU A 110 -15.40 8.70 -30.40
C LEU A 110 -14.06 8.16 -30.98
N ASN A 111 -14.04 6.99 -31.58
CA ASN A 111 -12.84 6.29 -32.09
C ASN A 111 -11.71 6.17 -31.07
N LEU A 112 -12.03 5.97 -29.77
CA LEU A 112 -11.07 5.91 -28.69
C LEU A 112 -10.25 4.61 -28.66
N TYR A 113 -10.51 3.67 -29.53
CA TYR A 113 -9.74 2.45 -29.74
C TYR A 113 -8.47 2.70 -30.58
N THR A 114 -8.33 3.91 -31.16
CA THR A 114 -7.11 4.37 -31.82
C THR A 114 -6.35 5.31 -30.90
N ASN A 115 -5.10 4.96 -30.57
CA ASN A 115 -4.19 5.76 -29.75
C ASN A 115 -3.04 6.25 -30.61
N ILE A 116 -2.85 7.57 -30.68
CA ILE A 116 -1.76 8.20 -31.43
C ILE A 116 -0.81 8.83 -30.42
N ALA A 117 0.50 8.67 -30.62
CA ALA A 117 1.54 9.25 -29.80
C ALA A 117 2.68 9.76 -30.69
N ILE A 118 3.36 10.81 -30.23
CA ILE A 118 4.58 11.32 -30.84
C ILE A 118 5.78 10.80 -30.06
N GLU A 119 6.80 10.30 -30.82
CA GLU A 119 8.06 9.88 -30.24
C GLU A 119 8.94 11.09 -29.93
N GLN A 120 9.33 11.26 -28.66
CA GLN A 120 10.28 12.31 -28.26
C GLN A 120 11.71 11.79 -28.17
N SER A 121 12.70 12.71 -28.24
CA SER A 121 14.15 12.46 -28.33
C SER A 121 14.74 11.57 -27.21
N PHE A 122 14.00 11.24 -26.16
CA PHE A 122 14.43 10.39 -25.04
C PHE A 122 13.64 9.08 -24.93
N GLY A 123 12.91 8.67 -25.99
CA GLY A 123 12.31 7.34 -26.07
C GLY A 123 11.02 7.13 -25.26
N TYR A 124 10.33 8.20 -24.83
CA TYR A 124 8.97 8.08 -24.30
C TYR A 124 7.95 8.69 -25.27
N ASP A 125 6.84 7.98 -25.46
CA ASP A 125 5.79 8.37 -26.39
C ASP A 125 4.80 9.32 -25.67
N VAL A 126 4.59 10.52 -26.19
CA VAL A 126 3.60 11.47 -25.67
C VAL A 126 2.27 11.24 -26.37
N PRO A 127 1.20 10.86 -25.62
CA PRO A 127 -0.10 10.61 -26.23
C PRO A 127 -0.71 11.89 -26.80
N LEU A 128 -1.22 11.79 -28.01
CA LEU A 128 -1.94 12.83 -28.73
C LEU A 128 -3.44 12.44 -28.82
N TYR A 129 -4.25 13.44 -29.06
CA TYR A 129 -5.69 13.29 -29.33
C TYR A 129 -6.11 14.24 -30.45
N LYS A 130 -6.95 15.25 -30.20
CA LYS A 130 -7.32 16.27 -31.18
C LYS A 130 -6.17 17.19 -31.62
N ASN A 131 -5.04 17.12 -30.91
CA ASN A 131 -3.79 17.82 -31.26
C ASN A 131 -2.83 16.94 -32.09
N SER A 132 -3.29 15.82 -32.63
CA SER A 132 -2.50 15.03 -33.58
C SER A 132 -2.53 15.66 -34.97
N PRO A 133 -1.39 15.77 -35.68
CA PRO A 133 -1.37 16.28 -37.06
C PRO A 133 -2.02 15.30 -38.06
N LEU A 134 -2.17 14.04 -37.69
CA LEU A 134 -2.81 12.99 -38.51
C LEU A 134 -3.93 12.35 -37.70
N ASP A 135 -5.05 12.10 -38.40
CA ASP A 135 -6.14 11.29 -37.92
C ASP A 135 -6.05 9.90 -38.52
N VAL A 136 -6.10 8.88 -37.69
CA VAL A 136 -6.04 7.46 -38.10
C VAL A 136 -7.39 6.83 -37.76
N PHE A 137 -8.07 6.35 -38.77
CA PHE A 137 -9.42 5.81 -38.67
C PHE A 137 -9.49 4.39 -39.25
N MET A 138 -10.14 3.50 -38.54
CA MET A 138 -10.59 2.19 -38.96
C MET A 138 -12.02 2.00 -38.46
N THR A 139 -12.90 1.33 -39.17
CA THR A 139 -14.27 1.15 -38.69
C THR A 139 -14.31 0.29 -37.41
N ALA A 140 -15.23 0.60 -36.49
CA ALA A 140 -15.36 -0.15 -35.25
C ALA A 140 -15.69 -1.64 -35.48
N GLU A 141 -16.43 -1.95 -36.57
CA GLU A 141 -16.81 -3.31 -36.96
C GLU A 141 -15.58 -4.13 -37.44
N GLU A 142 -14.67 -3.51 -38.17
CA GLU A 142 -13.42 -4.14 -38.58
C GLU A 142 -12.46 -4.28 -37.42
N ALA A 143 -12.34 -3.22 -36.59
CA ALA A 143 -11.48 -3.24 -35.40
C ALA A 143 -11.92 -4.30 -34.36
N ASP A 144 -13.22 -4.62 -34.26
CA ASP A 144 -13.71 -5.69 -33.36
C ASP A 144 -13.29 -7.09 -33.80
N LYS A 145 -12.97 -7.27 -35.09
CA LYS A 145 -12.54 -8.57 -35.66
C LYS A 145 -11.04 -8.81 -35.58
N LEU A 146 -10.27 -7.84 -35.07
CA LEU A 146 -8.82 -7.96 -34.95
C LEU A 146 -8.44 -9.07 -33.95
N GLU A 147 -7.49 -9.94 -34.36
CA GLU A 147 -6.88 -10.94 -33.47
C GLU A 147 -5.90 -10.32 -32.45
N GLY A 148 -5.42 -9.11 -32.73
CA GLY A 148 -4.50 -8.37 -31.88
C GLY A 148 -4.45 -6.90 -32.26
N ASN A 149 -3.66 -6.11 -31.54
CA ASN A 149 -3.51 -4.68 -31.85
C ASN A 149 -2.72 -4.48 -33.15
N ILE A 150 -3.17 -3.53 -33.99
CA ILE A 150 -2.37 -3.02 -35.10
C ILE A 150 -1.49 -1.88 -34.56
N ARG A 151 -0.18 -1.95 -34.79
CA ARG A 151 0.75 -0.87 -34.55
C ARG A 151 1.17 -0.26 -35.87
N LEU A 152 1.04 1.06 -35.96
CA LEU A 152 1.49 1.84 -37.12
C LEU A 152 2.63 2.75 -36.70
N GLU A 153 3.70 2.75 -37.46
CA GLU A 153 4.75 3.75 -37.40
C GLU A 153 4.59 4.66 -38.64
N LEU A 154 4.38 5.95 -38.33
CA LEU A 154 4.01 6.95 -39.33
C LEU A 154 5.11 8.02 -39.36
N ILE A 155 5.70 8.22 -40.54
CA ILE A 155 6.64 9.33 -40.76
C ILE A 155 5.95 10.30 -41.70
N TYR A 156 5.57 11.46 -41.12
CA TYR A 156 4.89 12.52 -41.86
C TYR A 156 5.85 13.65 -42.20
N SER A 157 6.05 13.89 -43.49
CA SER A 157 6.97 14.91 -44.02
C SER A 157 6.26 16.27 -44.21
N PRO A 158 6.96 17.41 -44.09
CA PRO A 158 6.45 18.75 -44.43
C PRO A 158 5.94 18.84 -45.87
N THR A 159 6.44 17.99 -46.76
CA THR A 159 6.03 17.93 -48.16
C THR A 159 4.67 17.28 -48.43
N GLY A 160 4.01 16.80 -47.35
CA GLY A 160 2.75 16.06 -47.45
C GLY A 160 2.92 14.56 -47.64
N GLN A 161 4.13 14.07 -47.81
CA GLN A 161 4.42 12.64 -47.99
C GLN A 161 4.32 11.88 -46.65
N LEU A 162 3.64 10.73 -46.70
CA LEU A 162 3.44 9.87 -45.55
C LEU A 162 4.01 8.47 -45.81
N THR A 163 4.93 8.02 -44.95
CA THR A 163 5.38 6.62 -44.92
C THR A 163 4.76 5.92 -43.73
N VAL A 164 4.10 4.78 -44.00
CA VAL A 164 3.38 3.97 -43.03
C VAL A 164 3.99 2.59 -42.98
N THR A 165 4.47 2.18 -41.79
CA THR A 165 4.83 0.79 -41.48
C THR A 165 3.81 0.22 -40.53
N ALA A 166 3.05 -0.77 -40.97
CA ALA A 166 2.00 -1.42 -40.18
C ALA A 166 2.46 -2.81 -39.72
N PHE A 167 2.33 -3.03 -38.39
CA PHE A 167 2.55 -4.34 -37.75
C PHE A 167 1.21 -4.88 -37.28
N TYR A 168 0.81 -6.05 -37.74
CA TYR A 168 -0.47 -6.67 -37.40
C TYR A 168 -0.34 -8.19 -37.26
N ILE A 169 -1.36 -8.82 -36.68
CA ILE A 169 -1.43 -10.27 -36.50
C ILE A 169 -2.50 -10.80 -37.49
N GLN A 170 -2.15 -11.82 -38.27
CA GLN A 170 -3.06 -12.51 -39.16
C GLN A 170 -2.86 -14.02 -39.02
N ASN A 171 -3.91 -14.74 -38.67
CA ASN A 171 -3.88 -16.20 -38.46
C ASN A 171 -2.82 -16.63 -37.39
N GLY A 172 -2.61 -15.79 -36.37
CA GLY A 172 -1.61 -16.04 -35.33
C GLY A 172 -0.18 -15.58 -35.66
N ASP A 173 0.13 -15.23 -36.94
CA ASP A 173 1.45 -14.78 -37.35
C ASP A 173 1.56 -13.26 -37.39
N LYS A 174 2.74 -12.76 -37.00
CA LYS A 174 3.06 -11.34 -37.09
C LYS A 174 3.44 -10.97 -38.50
N GLN A 175 2.77 -9.99 -39.06
CA GLN A 175 3.00 -9.45 -40.39
C GLN A 175 3.45 -7.99 -40.30
N GLU A 176 4.30 -7.59 -41.26
CA GLU A 176 4.75 -6.23 -41.44
C GLU A 176 4.51 -5.78 -42.87
N THR A 177 4.00 -4.57 -43.06
CA THR A 177 3.75 -3.96 -44.37
C THR A 177 4.13 -2.50 -44.33
N THR A 178 5.03 -2.09 -45.24
CA THR A 178 5.43 -0.69 -45.43
C THR A 178 4.89 -0.15 -46.74
N LYS A 179 4.26 1.02 -46.68
CA LYS A 179 3.78 1.77 -47.86
C LYS A 179 4.07 3.25 -47.70
N SER A 180 4.38 3.91 -48.82
CA SER A 180 4.52 5.37 -48.89
C SER A 180 3.41 5.94 -49.75
N PHE A 181 2.90 7.12 -49.33
CA PHE A 181 1.83 7.85 -49.96
C PHE A 181 2.32 9.28 -50.20
N ASP A 182 2.05 9.82 -51.39
CA ASP A 182 2.49 11.18 -51.77
C ASP A 182 1.47 12.25 -51.35
N GLU A 183 0.21 11.87 -51.17
CA GLU A 183 -0.89 12.78 -50.76
C GLU A 183 -1.80 12.13 -49.73
N LEU A 184 -2.46 12.99 -48.92
CA LEU A 184 -3.50 12.59 -47.97
C LEU A 184 -4.88 12.99 -48.50
N PRO A 185 -5.97 12.20 -48.21
CA PRO A 185 -6.01 11.03 -47.34
C PRO A 185 -5.41 9.77 -47.94
N ALA A 186 -4.61 9.03 -47.15
CA ALA A 186 -4.00 7.77 -47.53
C ALA A 186 -4.89 6.61 -47.08
N ILE A 187 -5.17 5.68 -47.99
CA ILE A 187 -5.93 4.47 -47.71
C ILE A 187 -4.98 3.28 -47.70
N LEU A 188 -4.81 2.65 -46.55
CA LEU A 188 -3.98 1.46 -46.34
C LEU A 188 -4.88 0.22 -46.22
N PRO A 189 -5.07 -0.55 -47.35
CA PRO A 189 -5.77 -1.81 -47.24
C PRO A 189 -4.84 -2.87 -46.67
N LEU A 190 -5.24 -3.46 -45.55
CA LEU A 190 -4.61 -4.62 -44.92
C LEU A 190 -5.55 -5.82 -44.99
N PRO A 191 -5.05 -7.05 -44.91
CA PRO A 191 -5.90 -8.24 -44.86
C PRO A 191 -6.86 -8.28 -43.70
N VAL A 192 -6.56 -7.52 -42.64
CA VAL A 192 -7.33 -7.42 -41.37
C VAL A 192 -8.29 -6.23 -41.31
N GLY A 193 -8.31 -5.39 -42.38
CA GLY A 193 -9.22 -4.25 -42.52
C GLY A 193 -8.58 -3.04 -43.18
N VAL A 194 -9.38 -2.01 -43.46
CA VAL A 194 -8.95 -0.79 -44.14
C VAL A 194 -8.67 0.32 -43.17
N ILE A 195 -7.46 0.87 -43.22
CA ILE A 195 -7.08 2.03 -42.40
C ILE A 195 -7.02 3.27 -43.26
N THR A 196 -7.75 4.30 -42.86
CA THR A 196 -7.73 5.64 -43.50
C THR A 196 -6.93 6.60 -42.64
N ILE A 197 -5.95 7.27 -43.24
CA ILE A 197 -5.11 8.26 -42.59
C ILE A 197 -5.32 9.58 -43.29
N SER A 198 -5.77 10.60 -42.56
CA SER A 198 -6.04 11.93 -43.10
C SER A 198 -5.26 12.99 -42.32
N HIS A 199 -5.07 14.15 -42.95
CA HIS A 199 -4.54 15.33 -42.26
C HIS A 199 -5.61 15.89 -41.34
N ASN A 200 -5.21 16.37 -40.18
CA ASN A 200 -6.11 17.07 -39.28
C ASN A 200 -6.19 18.55 -39.68
N ASP A 201 -7.26 18.92 -40.36
CA ASP A 201 -7.45 20.28 -40.94
C ASP A 201 -7.46 21.40 -39.86
N SER A 202 -7.60 21.04 -38.59
CA SER A 202 -7.55 21.99 -37.48
C SER A 202 -6.12 22.43 -37.11
N LEU A 203 -5.10 21.78 -37.65
CA LEU A 203 -3.69 22.03 -37.36
C LEU A 203 -2.92 22.38 -38.65
N PRO A 204 -1.92 23.29 -38.58
CA PRO A 204 -1.06 23.53 -39.70
C PRO A 204 -0.16 22.34 -40.01
N ALA A 205 0.23 22.19 -41.27
CA ALA A 205 1.19 21.15 -41.66
C ALA A 205 2.51 21.32 -40.86
N PRO A 206 3.13 20.20 -40.43
CA PRO A 206 4.36 20.26 -39.65
C PRO A 206 5.50 20.86 -40.48
N GLN A 207 6.37 21.62 -39.80
CA GLN A 207 7.53 22.26 -40.45
C GLN A 207 8.74 21.32 -40.56
N GLU A 208 8.77 20.29 -39.74
CA GLU A 208 9.79 19.22 -39.70
C GLU A 208 9.14 17.85 -39.84
N PRO A 209 9.85 16.81 -40.30
CA PRO A 209 9.32 15.45 -40.29
C PRO A 209 8.93 15.01 -38.89
N VAL A 210 7.71 14.50 -38.75
CA VAL A 210 7.16 14.05 -37.47
C VAL A 210 7.02 12.53 -37.46
N ASN A 211 7.60 11.90 -36.45
CA ASN A 211 7.46 10.47 -36.21
C ASN A 211 6.29 10.23 -35.23
N LEU A 212 5.26 9.57 -35.74
CA LEU A 212 4.08 9.24 -34.95
C LEU A 212 3.94 7.72 -34.84
N LYS A 213 3.45 7.27 -33.70
CA LYS A 213 3.05 5.90 -33.50
C LYS A 213 1.53 5.85 -33.28
N ALA A 214 0.83 5.03 -34.03
CA ALA A 214 -0.59 4.79 -33.78
C ALA A 214 -0.83 3.33 -33.42
N ILE A 215 -1.66 3.08 -32.45
CA ILE A 215 -2.06 1.75 -32.01
C ILE A 215 -3.56 1.64 -32.13
N ILE A 216 -4.05 0.75 -32.98
CA ILE A 216 -5.46 0.42 -33.10
C ILE A 216 -5.70 -0.88 -32.33
N SER A 217 -6.56 -0.82 -31.34
CA SER A 217 -6.97 -1.96 -30.52
C SER A 217 -8.43 -2.30 -30.79
N THR A 218 -8.90 -3.46 -30.34
CA THR A 218 -10.33 -3.75 -30.45
C THR A 218 -11.15 -2.79 -29.59
N PRO A 219 -12.31 -2.28 -30.05
CA PRO A 219 -13.21 -1.47 -29.23
C PRO A 219 -13.53 -2.12 -27.87
N THR A 220 -13.62 -3.44 -27.84
CA THR A 220 -13.84 -4.21 -26.61
C THR A 220 -12.66 -4.11 -25.63
N ALA A 221 -11.42 -4.20 -26.11
CA ALA A 221 -10.22 -4.05 -25.27
C ALA A 221 -10.07 -2.61 -24.78
N ALA A 222 -10.28 -1.63 -25.67
CA ALA A 222 -10.24 -0.22 -25.33
C ALA A 222 -11.31 0.12 -24.26
N ALA A 223 -12.55 -0.39 -24.42
CA ALA A 223 -13.61 -0.23 -23.44
C ALA A 223 -13.26 -0.83 -22.07
N ALA A 224 -12.56 -1.97 -22.04
CA ALA A 224 -12.07 -2.54 -20.79
C ALA A 224 -11.05 -1.62 -20.09
N GLY A 225 -10.17 -0.97 -20.85
CA GLY A 225 -9.22 0.02 -20.33
C GLY A 225 -9.90 1.24 -19.73
N TYR A 226 -10.89 1.81 -20.45
CA TYR A 226 -11.67 2.94 -19.93
C TYR A 226 -12.50 2.55 -18.71
N ARG A 227 -13.08 1.36 -18.69
CA ARG A 227 -13.83 0.86 -17.52
C ARG A 227 -12.94 0.75 -16.28
N ALA A 228 -11.69 0.31 -16.43
CA ALA A 228 -10.75 0.21 -15.32
C ALA A 228 -10.40 1.59 -14.71
N GLY A 229 -10.38 2.64 -15.54
CA GLY A 229 -10.15 4.03 -15.11
C GLY A 229 -11.42 4.81 -14.76
N LEU A 230 -12.63 4.21 -14.94
CA LEU A 230 -13.91 4.85 -14.65
C LEU A 230 -14.36 4.54 -13.23
N THR A 231 -14.65 5.59 -12.49
CA THR A 231 -15.29 5.50 -11.17
C THR A 231 -16.61 6.25 -11.22
N VAL A 232 -17.70 5.59 -10.87
CA VAL A 232 -19.02 6.23 -10.72
C VAL A 232 -19.47 5.96 -9.29
N ALA A 233 -19.70 7.02 -8.54
CA ALA A 233 -20.06 6.91 -7.13
C ALA A 233 -21.07 8.00 -6.74
N PRO A 234 -21.97 7.76 -5.77
CA PRO A 234 -22.83 8.79 -5.22
C PRO A 234 -22.00 9.84 -4.47
N ILE A 235 -22.44 11.10 -4.53
CA ILE A 235 -21.81 12.17 -3.71
C ILE A 235 -22.07 11.92 -2.22
N SER A 236 -23.26 11.40 -1.88
CA SER A 236 -23.61 11.00 -0.51
C SER A 236 -24.67 9.89 -0.55
N ASN A 237 -24.80 9.14 0.54
CA ASN A 237 -25.77 8.02 0.65
C ASN A 237 -27.23 8.45 0.53
N THR A 238 -27.54 9.74 0.62
CA THR A 238 -28.89 10.29 0.57
C THR A 238 -29.17 11.14 -0.68
N SER A 239 -28.17 11.26 -1.57
CA SER A 239 -28.25 12.10 -2.77
C SER A 239 -28.40 11.24 -4.02
N THR A 240 -29.25 11.67 -4.94
CA THR A 240 -29.37 11.11 -6.28
C THR A 240 -28.40 11.73 -7.28
N ILE A 241 -27.36 12.40 -6.77
CA ILE A 241 -26.28 12.97 -7.57
C ILE A 241 -25.11 12.00 -7.60
N ALA A 242 -24.67 11.61 -8.79
CA ALA A 242 -23.51 10.77 -9.01
C ALA A 242 -22.34 11.59 -9.55
N THR A 243 -21.14 11.29 -9.03
CA THR A 243 -19.89 11.76 -9.61
C THR A 243 -19.34 10.69 -10.53
N ILE A 244 -19.03 11.07 -11.75
CA ILE A 244 -18.37 10.25 -12.78
C ILE A 244 -16.94 10.77 -12.89
N SER A 245 -15.96 9.96 -12.54
CA SER A 245 -14.52 10.27 -12.64
C SER A 245 -13.85 9.32 -13.61
N VAL A 246 -13.06 9.86 -14.53
CA VAL A 246 -12.31 9.11 -15.53
C VAL A 246 -10.83 9.48 -15.47
N GLN A 247 -9.98 8.47 -15.39
CA GLN A 247 -8.53 8.62 -15.40
C GLN A 247 -7.98 8.38 -16.80
N ASN A 248 -7.25 9.38 -17.33
CA ASN A 248 -6.61 9.29 -18.64
C ASN A 248 -5.34 10.15 -18.69
N THR A 249 -4.43 9.81 -19.60
CA THR A 249 -3.22 10.58 -19.87
C THR A 249 -3.49 11.89 -20.62
N HIS A 250 -4.66 12.03 -21.26
CA HIS A 250 -5.05 13.22 -22.00
C HIS A 250 -6.39 13.78 -21.47
N ILE A 251 -6.37 15.01 -20.97
CA ILE A 251 -7.53 15.66 -20.31
C ILE A 251 -8.74 15.74 -21.26
N GLN A 252 -8.53 16.24 -22.50
CA GLN A 252 -9.61 16.43 -23.44
C GLN A 252 -10.26 15.10 -23.84
N ARG A 253 -9.46 14.03 -23.94
CA ARG A 253 -9.95 12.69 -24.25
C ARG A 253 -10.83 12.13 -23.11
N ALA A 254 -10.45 12.38 -21.86
CA ALA A 254 -11.25 12.01 -20.70
C ALA A 254 -12.55 12.82 -20.62
N SER A 255 -12.47 14.13 -20.92
CA SER A 255 -13.63 15.03 -20.94
C SER A 255 -14.65 14.61 -22.01
N ASP A 256 -14.18 14.40 -23.25
CA ASP A 256 -15.05 13.97 -24.36
C ASP A 256 -15.68 12.59 -24.07
N PHE A 257 -14.90 11.65 -23.49
CA PHE A 257 -15.43 10.36 -23.07
C PHE A 257 -16.54 10.50 -22.02
N THR A 258 -16.32 11.33 -20.98
CA THR A 258 -17.30 11.52 -19.90
C THR A 258 -18.57 12.18 -20.41
N GLN A 259 -18.43 13.19 -21.27
CA GLN A 259 -19.56 13.89 -21.87
C GLN A 259 -20.37 12.95 -22.76
N GLU A 260 -19.73 12.18 -23.64
CA GLU A 260 -20.40 11.25 -24.53
C GLU A 260 -21.04 10.09 -23.78
N LEU A 261 -20.42 9.64 -22.67
CA LEU A 261 -21.01 8.63 -21.78
C LEU A 261 -22.39 9.09 -21.26
N ILE A 262 -22.49 10.34 -20.82
CA ILE A 262 -23.74 10.90 -20.30
C ILE A 262 -24.77 11.06 -21.43
N ILE A 263 -24.34 11.49 -22.61
CA ILE A 263 -25.21 11.63 -23.78
C ILE A 263 -25.79 10.26 -24.18
N LEU A 264 -24.95 9.26 -24.33
CA LEU A 264 -25.39 7.91 -24.72
C LEU A 264 -26.24 7.24 -23.64
N TYR A 265 -25.91 7.46 -22.36
CA TYR A 265 -26.74 7.02 -21.25
C TYR A 265 -28.17 7.59 -21.37
N ASN A 266 -28.31 8.89 -21.58
CA ASN A 266 -29.62 9.52 -21.76
C ASN A 266 -30.35 9.02 -23.01
N GLN A 267 -29.65 8.81 -24.12
CA GLN A 267 -30.22 8.27 -25.35
C GLN A 267 -30.76 6.85 -25.15
N ASP A 268 -29.94 5.97 -24.51
CA ASP A 268 -30.35 4.58 -24.27
C ASP A 268 -31.58 4.53 -23.33
N THR A 269 -31.56 5.30 -22.23
CA THR A 269 -32.68 5.37 -21.28
C THR A 269 -33.98 5.91 -21.95
N ASN A 270 -33.84 6.97 -22.76
CA ASN A 270 -35.01 7.51 -23.49
C ASN A 270 -35.54 6.51 -24.52
N THR A 271 -34.69 5.78 -25.22
CA THR A 271 -35.10 4.75 -26.18
C THR A 271 -35.87 3.63 -25.48
N GLU A 272 -35.40 3.17 -24.34
CA GLU A 272 -36.09 2.13 -23.53
C GLU A 272 -37.47 2.60 -23.03
N LYS A 273 -37.55 3.83 -22.48
CA LYS A 273 -38.82 4.41 -22.05
C LYS A 273 -39.81 4.56 -23.20
N ASN A 274 -39.32 5.01 -24.37
CA ASN A 274 -40.16 5.17 -25.55
C ASN A 274 -40.66 3.82 -26.09
N GLU A 275 -39.85 2.76 -26.06
CA GLU A 275 -40.28 1.42 -26.47
C GLU A 275 -41.44 0.89 -25.59
N VAL A 276 -41.34 1.08 -24.26
CA VAL A 276 -42.41 0.68 -23.32
C VAL A 276 -43.67 1.50 -23.57
N ALA A 277 -43.52 2.83 -23.72
CA ALA A 277 -44.67 3.70 -23.98
C ALA A 277 -45.32 3.40 -25.33
N GLN A 278 -44.56 3.10 -26.38
CA GLN A 278 -45.08 2.75 -27.68
C GLN A 278 -45.89 1.44 -27.66
N LYS A 279 -45.34 0.37 -27.01
CA LYS A 279 -46.08 -0.90 -26.86
C LYS A 279 -47.37 -0.73 -26.06
N SER A 280 -47.35 0.16 -25.06
CA SER A 280 -48.56 0.50 -24.30
C SER A 280 -49.55 1.27 -25.16
N ALA A 281 -49.14 2.21 -26.02
CA ALA A 281 -49.97 2.93 -26.94
C ALA A 281 -50.67 1.99 -27.94
N ASP A 282 -49.90 1.09 -28.57
CA ASP A 282 -50.40 0.12 -29.53
C ASP A 282 -51.50 -0.79 -28.91
N PHE A 283 -51.28 -1.23 -27.68
CA PHE A 283 -52.26 -2.02 -26.93
C PHE A 283 -53.55 -1.25 -26.63
N ILE A 284 -53.42 0.00 -26.14
CA ILE A 284 -54.57 0.84 -25.81
C ILE A 284 -55.38 1.13 -27.09
N GLU A 285 -54.72 1.41 -28.21
CA GLU A 285 -55.36 1.69 -29.49
C GLU A 285 -56.15 0.46 -29.99
N GLU A 286 -55.59 -0.74 -29.91
CA GLU A 286 -56.30 -1.98 -30.22
C GLU A 286 -57.53 -2.16 -29.34
N ARG A 287 -57.44 -1.88 -28.03
CA ARG A 287 -58.58 -2.02 -27.11
C ARG A 287 -59.64 -0.97 -27.36
N ILE A 288 -59.28 0.27 -27.66
CA ILE A 288 -60.24 1.35 -28.06
C ILE A 288 -61.01 0.90 -29.27
N SER A 289 -60.36 0.35 -30.30
CA SER A 289 -60.99 -0.13 -31.53
C SER A 289 -62.08 -1.21 -31.26
N ILE A 290 -61.70 -2.19 -30.40
CA ILE A 290 -62.63 -3.25 -30.03
C ILE A 290 -63.85 -2.72 -29.27
N ILE A 291 -63.63 -1.88 -28.27
CA ILE A 291 -64.70 -1.34 -27.42
C ILE A 291 -65.60 -0.37 -28.20
N ASN A 292 -65.00 0.43 -29.10
CA ASN A 292 -65.75 1.32 -29.94
C ASN A 292 -66.72 0.52 -30.85
N HIS A 293 -66.26 -0.57 -31.43
CA HIS A 293 -67.09 -1.48 -32.22
C HIS A 293 -68.21 -2.12 -31.38
N GLU A 294 -67.87 -2.65 -30.20
CA GLU A 294 -68.82 -3.24 -29.26
C GLU A 294 -69.87 -2.23 -28.75
N LEU A 295 -69.45 -0.98 -28.47
CA LEU A 295 -70.38 0.10 -28.08
C LEU A 295 -71.39 0.44 -29.19
N GLY A 296 -70.84 0.64 -30.43
CA GLY A 296 -71.71 0.93 -31.58
C GLY A 296 -72.73 -0.18 -31.87
N THR A 297 -72.33 -1.44 -31.68
CA THR A 297 -73.24 -2.59 -31.78
C THR A 297 -74.33 -2.49 -30.70
N THR A 298 -73.95 -2.24 -29.44
CA THR A 298 -74.97 -2.15 -28.35
C THR A 298 -75.83 -0.93 -28.45
N GLU A 299 -75.32 0.21 -28.96
CA GLU A 299 -76.09 1.41 -29.24
C GLU A 299 -77.13 1.13 -30.33
N THR A 300 -76.77 0.37 -31.37
CA THR A 300 -77.68 -0.07 -32.45
C THR A 300 -78.77 -0.99 -31.88
N GLU A 301 -78.37 -1.99 -31.06
CA GLU A 301 -79.29 -2.89 -30.38
C GLU A 301 -80.28 -2.10 -29.47
N LEU A 302 -79.78 -1.12 -28.72
CA LEU A 302 -80.67 -0.26 -27.88
C LEU A 302 -81.58 0.58 -28.69
N ALA A 303 -81.16 1.17 -29.83
CA ALA A 303 -82.02 1.91 -30.75
C ALA A 303 -83.06 1.05 -31.39
N GLU A 304 -82.73 -0.14 -31.90
CA GLU A 304 -83.68 -1.11 -32.45
C GLU A 304 -84.67 -1.58 -31.40
N PHE A 305 -84.26 -1.83 -30.15
CA PHE A 305 -85.13 -2.22 -29.06
C PHE A 305 -86.13 -1.09 -28.76
N LYS A 306 -85.65 0.19 -28.61
CA LYS A 306 -86.53 1.35 -28.40
C LYS A 306 -87.58 1.47 -29.53
N GLN A 307 -87.19 1.24 -30.79
CA GLN A 307 -88.03 1.32 -31.91
C GLN A 307 -89.05 0.17 -31.93
N ARG A 308 -88.63 -1.08 -31.62
CA ARG A 308 -89.56 -2.22 -31.56
C ARG A 308 -90.49 -2.17 -30.38
N ALA A 309 -90.10 -1.70 -29.23
CA ALA A 309 -90.85 -1.67 -27.98
C ALA A 309 -91.78 -0.48 -27.83
N GLY A 310 -91.54 0.62 -28.63
CA GLY A 310 -92.49 1.78 -28.59
C GLY A 310 -92.43 2.58 -27.26
N LEU A 311 -91.34 2.44 -26.50
CA LEU A 311 -91.27 2.93 -25.15
C LEU A 311 -90.77 4.40 -25.13
N THR A 312 -91.69 5.28 -24.65
CA THR A 312 -91.33 6.69 -24.47
C THR A 312 -91.17 7.15 -23.02
N ASP A 313 -91.66 6.38 -22.04
CA ASP A 313 -91.49 6.68 -20.62
C ASP A 313 -91.87 5.49 -19.70
N ILE A 314 -90.99 5.24 -18.67
CA ILE A 314 -91.24 4.17 -17.70
C ILE A 314 -91.09 4.80 -16.31
N SER A 315 -92.14 4.61 -15.51
CA SER A 315 -92.40 5.32 -14.26
C SER A 315 -91.34 5.19 -13.16
N SER A 316 -91.41 6.16 -12.25
CA SER A 316 -90.41 6.48 -11.23
C SER A 316 -89.96 5.37 -10.25
N ASP A 317 -90.74 4.28 -10.03
CA ASP A 317 -90.37 3.17 -9.20
C ASP A 317 -89.37 2.20 -9.87
N ALA A 318 -89.38 2.06 -11.15
CA ALA A 318 -88.35 1.44 -11.97
C ALA A 318 -87.08 2.23 -11.95
N GLN A 319 -87.19 3.56 -11.85
CA GLN A 319 -86.11 4.47 -11.88
C GLN A 319 -85.19 4.33 -10.62
N LEU A 320 -85.74 4.10 -9.43
CA LEU A 320 -85.03 3.89 -8.21
C LEU A 320 -84.35 2.52 -8.18
N ALA A 321 -85.04 1.45 -8.60
CA ALA A 321 -84.47 0.13 -8.76
C ALA A 321 -83.42 0.11 -9.88
N LEU A 322 -83.59 0.93 -10.94
CA LEU A 322 -82.61 1.18 -11.99
C LEU A 322 -81.33 1.79 -11.50
N GLN A 323 -81.42 2.79 -10.66
CA GLN A 323 -80.25 3.53 -10.16
C GLN A 323 -79.36 2.65 -9.34
N GLU A 324 -79.90 1.82 -8.44
CA GLU A 324 -79.12 0.88 -7.66
C GLU A 324 -78.61 -0.29 -8.50
N SER A 325 -79.41 -0.83 -9.42
CA SER A 325 -78.99 -1.86 -10.36
C SER A 325 -77.90 -1.36 -11.31
N SER A 326 -78.01 -0.17 -11.83
CA SER A 326 -77.02 0.52 -12.69
C SER A 326 -75.68 0.67 -11.96
N LYS A 327 -75.72 1.04 -10.67
CA LYS A 327 -74.49 1.16 -9.86
C LYS A 327 -73.72 -0.18 -9.73
N TYR A 328 -74.47 -1.26 -9.46
CA TYR A 328 -73.81 -2.56 -9.37
C TYR A 328 -73.28 -3.09 -10.70
N GLU A 329 -73.89 -2.68 -11.78
CA GLU A 329 -73.49 -3.08 -13.11
C GLU A 329 -72.29 -2.22 -13.64
N GLN A 330 -72.33 -0.94 -13.29
CA GLN A 330 -71.10 -0.16 -13.47
C GLN A 330 -69.89 -0.86 -12.80
N GLN A 331 -70.08 -1.25 -11.53
CA GLN A 331 -69.04 -1.99 -10.83
C GLN A 331 -68.72 -3.35 -11.47
N TYR A 332 -69.72 -4.03 -12.01
CA TYR A 332 -69.57 -5.30 -12.74
C TYR A 332 -68.73 -5.12 -13.98
N ALA A 333 -68.95 -4.02 -14.70
CA ALA A 333 -68.19 -3.74 -15.90
C ALA A 333 -66.79 -3.19 -15.64
N GLU A 334 -66.63 -2.36 -14.65
CA GLU A 334 -65.30 -1.96 -14.20
C GLU A 334 -64.49 -3.21 -13.84
N ASN A 335 -65.11 -4.12 -13.08
CA ASN A 335 -64.50 -5.38 -12.72
C ASN A 335 -64.28 -6.31 -13.93
N ALA A 336 -65.29 -6.41 -14.86
CA ALA A 336 -65.15 -7.20 -16.06
C ALA A 336 -64.05 -6.67 -16.99
N THR A 337 -63.90 -5.39 -17.01
CA THR A 337 -62.80 -4.70 -17.73
C THR A 337 -61.44 -5.08 -17.16
N GLN A 338 -61.31 -4.96 -15.85
CA GLN A 338 -60.07 -5.37 -15.18
C GLN A 338 -59.79 -6.85 -15.44
N ILE A 339 -60.81 -7.73 -15.39
CA ILE A 339 -60.66 -9.14 -15.74
C ILE A 339 -60.17 -9.32 -17.18
N ASN A 340 -60.74 -8.61 -18.15
CA ASN A 340 -60.30 -8.71 -19.54
C ASN A 340 -58.89 -8.20 -19.75
N LEU A 341 -58.53 -7.10 -19.11
CA LEU A 341 -57.17 -6.57 -19.12
C LEU A 341 -56.17 -7.57 -18.53
N VAL A 342 -56.49 -8.17 -17.37
CA VAL A 342 -55.65 -9.17 -16.71
C VAL A 342 -55.60 -10.45 -17.54
N ASN A 343 -56.70 -10.90 -18.17
CA ASN A 343 -56.70 -12.06 -19.06
C ASN A 343 -55.82 -11.81 -20.29
N TYR A 344 -55.91 -10.64 -20.91
CA TYR A 344 -55.04 -10.27 -22.02
C TYR A 344 -53.57 -10.33 -21.61
N LEU A 345 -53.24 -9.77 -20.47
CA LEU A 345 -51.89 -9.87 -19.95
C LEU A 345 -51.48 -11.32 -19.70
N ARG A 346 -52.37 -12.14 -19.12
CA ARG A 346 -52.14 -13.57 -18.92
C ARG A 346 -51.80 -14.28 -20.25
N ASP A 347 -52.59 -14.00 -21.28
CA ASP A 347 -52.46 -14.61 -22.59
C ASP A 347 -51.19 -14.11 -23.29
N TYR A 348 -50.88 -12.82 -23.14
CA TYR A 348 -49.63 -12.22 -23.62
C TYR A 348 -48.38 -12.88 -22.96
N ILE A 349 -48.43 -13.04 -21.63
CA ILE A 349 -47.33 -13.64 -20.85
C ILE A 349 -47.21 -15.14 -21.15
N ASN A 350 -48.29 -15.82 -21.45
CA ASN A 350 -48.30 -17.26 -21.75
C ASN A 350 -47.96 -17.59 -23.20
N ASN A 351 -48.01 -16.62 -24.10
CA ASN A 351 -47.59 -16.81 -25.49
C ASN A 351 -46.07 -17.01 -25.57
N PRO A 352 -45.62 -18.16 -26.09
CA PRO A 352 -44.18 -18.42 -26.23
C PRO A 352 -43.44 -17.40 -27.08
N ALA A 353 -44.11 -16.75 -28.04
CA ALA A 353 -43.52 -15.72 -28.89
C ALA A 353 -43.11 -14.46 -28.10
N ASN A 354 -43.73 -14.24 -26.94
CA ASN A 354 -43.49 -13.06 -26.10
C ASN A 354 -42.53 -13.35 -24.91
N ASN A 355 -41.85 -14.49 -24.90
CA ASN A 355 -41.03 -14.91 -23.75
C ASN A 355 -39.93 -13.91 -23.41
N ASP A 356 -39.37 -13.24 -24.41
CA ASP A 356 -38.28 -12.27 -24.29
C ASP A 356 -38.71 -10.83 -24.59
N GLU A 357 -40.01 -10.58 -24.59
CA GLU A 357 -40.62 -9.28 -24.85
C GLU A 357 -41.04 -8.55 -23.57
N ILE A 358 -41.09 -7.23 -23.67
CA ILE A 358 -41.60 -6.37 -22.60
C ILE A 358 -43.11 -6.55 -22.49
N ILE A 359 -43.55 -6.74 -21.27
CA ILE A 359 -45.00 -6.79 -20.98
C ILE A 359 -45.54 -5.36 -20.97
N PRO A 360 -46.63 -5.04 -21.70
CA PRO A 360 -47.25 -3.72 -21.64
C PRO A 360 -47.60 -3.33 -20.19
N ALA A 361 -46.98 -2.28 -19.66
CA ALA A 361 -47.11 -1.91 -18.24
C ALA A 361 -48.26 -0.93 -17.98
N ASN A 362 -48.54 -0.01 -18.92
CA ASN A 362 -49.49 1.08 -18.69
C ASN A 362 -50.84 0.80 -19.34
N VAL A 363 -51.43 -0.35 -19.03
CA VAL A 363 -52.72 -0.80 -19.63
C VAL A 363 -53.96 -0.44 -18.80
N GLY A 364 -53.85 0.39 -17.78
CA GLY A 364 -55.00 0.80 -16.94
C GLY A 364 -55.39 -0.20 -15.87
N LEU A 365 -54.48 -1.02 -15.41
CA LEU A 365 -54.68 -1.93 -14.28
C LEU A 365 -54.83 -1.17 -12.98
N SER A 366 -55.80 -1.58 -12.16
CA SER A 366 -56.01 -1.03 -10.82
C SER A 366 -55.11 -1.68 -9.74
N ASP A 367 -54.53 -2.83 -10.03
CA ASP A 367 -53.70 -3.56 -9.04
C ASP A 367 -52.25 -3.13 -9.12
N MET A 368 -51.83 -2.47 -8.05
CA MET A 368 -50.47 -1.94 -7.93
C MET A 368 -49.39 -3.04 -7.81
N ASN A 369 -49.73 -4.18 -7.21
CA ASN A 369 -48.78 -5.28 -7.04
C ASN A 369 -48.45 -5.90 -8.39
N LEU A 370 -49.49 -6.06 -9.25
CA LEU A 370 -49.33 -6.57 -10.61
C LEU A 370 -48.52 -5.58 -11.46
N THR A 371 -48.87 -4.30 -11.40
CA THR A 371 -48.08 -3.26 -12.11
C THR A 371 -46.62 -3.25 -11.66
N SER A 372 -46.36 -3.27 -10.35
CA SER A 372 -44.98 -3.33 -9.83
C SER A 372 -44.25 -4.61 -10.25
N ALA A 373 -44.92 -5.76 -10.28
CA ALA A 373 -44.30 -6.99 -10.74
C ALA A 373 -43.98 -6.95 -12.24
N ILE A 374 -44.83 -6.37 -13.06
CA ILE A 374 -44.62 -6.17 -14.51
C ILE A 374 -43.44 -5.21 -14.72
N ASP A 375 -43.40 -4.10 -14.00
CA ASP A 375 -42.29 -3.14 -14.09
C ASP A 375 -40.97 -3.80 -13.75
N LYS A 376 -40.92 -4.60 -12.66
CA LYS A 376 -39.72 -5.33 -12.28
C LYS A 376 -39.29 -6.32 -13.36
N TYR A 377 -40.25 -7.07 -13.92
CA TYR A 377 -39.97 -7.99 -15.04
C TYR A 377 -39.43 -7.24 -16.25
N ASN A 378 -40.07 -6.16 -16.64
CA ASN A 378 -39.67 -5.34 -17.78
C ASN A 378 -38.28 -4.79 -17.63
N ASN A 379 -37.95 -4.29 -16.42
CA ASN A 379 -36.58 -3.82 -16.09
C ASN A 379 -35.52 -4.92 -16.28
N LEU A 380 -35.84 -6.16 -15.85
CA LEU A 380 -34.92 -7.29 -16.04
C LEU A 380 -34.78 -7.68 -17.54
N ILE A 381 -35.86 -7.65 -18.32
CA ILE A 381 -35.81 -7.91 -19.76
C ILE A 381 -34.96 -6.85 -20.48
N VAL A 382 -35.19 -5.60 -20.17
CA VAL A 382 -34.39 -4.49 -20.68
C VAL A 382 -32.89 -4.67 -20.35
N GLU A 383 -32.61 -5.00 -19.09
CA GLU A 383 -31.26 -5.28 -18.62
C GLU A 383 -30.63 -6.45 -19.38
N ARG A 384 -31.35 -7.55 -19.55
CA ARG A 384 -30.92 -8.70 -20.35
C ARG A 384 -30.64 -8.33 -21.80
N LYS A 385 -31.57 -7.64 -22.47
CA LYS A 385 -31.39 -7.18 -23.87
C LYS A 385 -30.15 -6.28 -23.99
N ARG A 386 -29.87 -5.48 -22.97
CA ARG A 386 -28.68 -4.62 -22.91
C ARG A 386 -27.36 -5.41 -22.76
N LEU A 387 -27.33 -6.36 -21.83
CA LEU A 387 -26.17 -7.21 -21.63
C LEU A 387 -25.92 -8.17 -22.80
N LEU A 388 -26.95 -8.67 -23.48
CA LEU A 388 -26.81 -9.55 -24.64
C LEU A 388 -26.20 -8.85 -25.87
N ARG A 389 -26.23 -7.51 -25.94
CA ARG A 389 -25.56 -6.76 -27.01
C ARG A 389 -24.02 -6.83 -26.90
N THR A 390 -23.48 -7.21 -25.75
CA THR A 390 -22.04 -7.20 -25.47
C THR A 390 -21.50 -8.48 -24.90
N SER A 391 -22.35 -9.44 -24.55
CA SER A 391 -21.95 -10.68 -23.90
C SER A 391 -22.64 -11.87 -24.52
N SER A 392 -22.00 -13.02 -24.49
CA SER A 392 -22.56 -14.31 -24.89
C SER A 392 -23.57 -14.79 -23.84
N GLU A 393 -24.55 -15.59 -24.28
CA GLU A 393 -25.54 -16.23 -23.39
C GLU A 393 -24.94 -17.08 -22.28
N SER A 394 -23.71 -17.53 -22.43
CA SER A 394 -22.96 -18.31 -21.42
C SER A 394 -22.33 -17.46 -20.30
N ASN A 395 -22.47 -16.14 -20.34
CA ASN A 395 -21.95 -15.26 -19.28
C ASN A 395 -22.71 -15.51 -17.96
N PRO A 396 -22.01 -15.76 -16.83
CA PRO A 396 -22.64 -15.98 -15.53
C PRO A 396 -23.62 -14.87 -15.12
N ALA A 397 -23.36 -13.62 -15.50
CA ALA A 397 -24.27 -12.51 -15.23
C ALA A 397 -25.58 -12.65 -16.02
N ILE A 398 -25.53 -13.11 -17.27
CA ILE A 398 -26.71 -13.35 -18.10
C ILE A 398 -27.47 -14.58 -17.61
N ILE A 399 -26.76 -15.63 -17.19
CA ILE A 399 -27.37 -16.83 -16.60
C ILE A 399 -28.13 -16.47 -15.33
N ASN A 400 -27.50 -15.69 -14.44
CA ASN A 400 -28.16 -15.20 -13.22
C ASN A 400 -29.37 -14.30 -13.55
N LEU A 401 -29.24 -13.45 -14.56
CA LEU A 401 -30.33 -12.59 -15.00
C LEU A 401 -31.48 -13.39 -15.61
N ASN A 402 -31.16 -14.43 -16.40
CA ASN A 402 -32.19 -15.34 -16.95
C ASN A 402 -32.95 -16.05 -15.83
N THR A 403 -32.23 -16.53 -14.80
CA THR A 403 -32.87 -17.10 -13.61
C THR A 403 -33.78 -16.08 -12.90
N GLY A 404 -33.29 -14.83 -12.76
CA GLY A 404 -34.10 -13.72 -12.23
C GLY A 404 -35.33 -13.39 -13.07
N ILE A 405 -35.20 -13.39 -14.39
CA ILE A 405 -36.28 -13.18 -15.33
C ILE A 405 -37.33 -14.30 -15.23
N GLU A 406 -36.88 -15.56 -15.20
CA GLU A 406 -37.80 -16.71 -15.03
C GLU A 406 -38.52 -16.64 -13.69
N ALA A 407 -37.81 -16.37 -12.60
CA ALA A 407 -38.41 -16.20 -11.28
C ALA A 407 -39.41 -15.04 -11.26
N MET A 408 -39.09 -13.90 -11.88
CA MET A 408 -39.98 -12.73 -11.95
C MET A 408 -41.15 -12.99 -12.88
N ARG A 409 -40.92 -13.69 -13.99
CA ARG A 409 -42.01 -14.13 -14.89
C ARG A 409 -42.96 -15.05 -14.14
N HIS A 410 -42.45 -16.00 -13.40
CA HIS A 410 -43.26 -16.88 -12.53
C HIS A 410 -44.05 -16.04 -11.51
N ASN A 411 -43.40 -15.06 -10.90
CA ASN A 411 -44.05 -14.12 -9.96
C ASN A 411 -45.17 -13.34 -10.65
N VAL A 412 -44.90 -12.74 -11.83
CA VAL A 412 -45.94 -12.04 -12.62
C VAL A 412 -47.07 -12.98 -12.97
N LYS A 413 -46.79 -14.21 -13.44
CA LYS A 413 -47.85 -15.23 -13.72
C LYS A 413 -48.67 -15.54 -12.46
N THR A 414 -48.02 -15.72 -11.35
CA THR A 414 -48.68 -16.02 -10.06
C THR A 414 -49.55 -14.83 -9.62
N THR A 415 -48.98 -13.61 -9.73
CA THR A 415 -49.71 -12.38 -9.39
C THR A 415 -50.88 -12.15 -10.30
N VAL A 416 -50.74 -12.32 -11.63
CA VAL A 416 -51.85 -12.25 -12.62
C VAL A 416 -52.94 -13.22 -12.24
N ASN A 417 -52.61 -14.48 -11.92
CA ASN A 417 -53.60 -15.47 -11.54
C ASN A 417 -54.30 -15.13 -10.20
N SER A 418 -53.52 -14.58 -9.24
CA SER A 418 -54.04 -14.15 -7.95
C SER A 418 -54.99 -12.96 -8.10
N VAL A 419 -54.60 -11.94 -8.91
CA VAL A 419 -55.43 -10.78 -9.23
C VAL A 419 -56.68 -11.21 -9.97
N LEU A 420 -56.56 -12.10 -10.98
CA LEU A 420 -57.69 -12.65 -11.72
C LEU A 420 -58.69 -13.33 -10.78
N LYS A 421 -58.18 -14.18 -9.86
CA LYS A 421 -58.99 -14.85 -8.86
C LYS A 421 -59.70 -13.86 -7.92
N GLY A 422 -58.98 -12.82 -7.46
CA GLY A 422 -59.57 -11.75 -6.66
C GLY A 422 -60.67 -11.01 -7.38
N LEU A 423 -60.46 -10.63 -8.67
CA LEU A 423 -61.44 -10.00 -9.51
C LEU A 423 -62.67 -10.89 -9.79
N GLN A 424 -62.45 -12.23 -9.94
CA GLN A 424 -63.53 -13.19 -10.08
C GLN A 424 -64.39 -13.31 -8.80
N ILE A 425 -63.77 -13.27 -7.64
CA ILE A 425 -64.47 -13.23 -6.35
C ILE A 425 -65.32 -11.94 -6.25
N THR A 426 -64.72 -10.80 -6.58
CA THR A 426 -65.41 -9.51 -6.62
C THR A 426 -66.55 -9.54 -7.58
N ARG A 427 -66.36 -10.09 -8.78
CA ARG A 427 -67.44 -10.28 -9.78
C ARG A 427 -68.57 -11.10 -9.22
N SER A 428 -68.29 -12.22 -8.54
CA SER A 428 -69.32 -13.08 -7.91
C SER A 428 -70.12 -12.35 -6.84
N ASN A 429 -69.43 -11.47 -6.07
CA ASN A 429 -70.13 -10.68 -5.05
C ASN A 429 -71.05 -9.62 -5.66
N ILE A 430 -70.55 -8.90 -6.71
CA ILE A 430 -71.34 -7.90 -7.46
C ILE A 430 -72.56 -8.58 -8.12
N ASP A 431 -72.35 -9.72 -8.78
CA ASP A 431 -73.39 -10.54 -9.40
C ASP A 431 -74.49 -10.94 -8.39
N ARG A 432 -74.09 -11.36 -7.18
CA ARG A 432 -75.01 -11.69 -6.10
C ARG A 432 -75.86 -10.48 -5.67
N GLN A 433 -75.28 -9.30 -5.60
CA GLN A 433 -75.96 -8.07 -5.22
C GLN A 433 -76.90 -7.63 -6.36
N SER A 434 -76.41 -7.69 -7.63
CA SER A 434 -77.27 -7.39 -8.81
C SER A 434 -78.54 -8.27 -8.84
N ARG A 435 -78.35 -9.58 -8.66
CA ARG A 435 -79.47 -10.55 -8.59
C ARG A 435 -80.47 -10.25 -7.47
N LYS A 436 -79.99 -9.68 -6.36
CA LYS A 436 -80.89 -9.27 -5.27
C LYS A 436 -81.83 -8.11 -5.69
N TYR A 437 -81.33 -7.20 -6.50
CA TYR A 437 -82.13 -6.11 -7.05
C TYR A 437 -82.98 -6.60 -8.27
N GLU A 438 -82.44 -7.44 -9.11
CA GLU A 438 -83.24 -8.11 -10.20
C GLU A 438 -84.43 -8.89 -9.67
N SER A 439 -84.29 -9.57 -8.53
CA SER A 439 -85.44 -10.27 -7.92
C SER A 439 -86.55 -9.30 -7.44
N ARG A 440 -86.25 -8.06 -7.21
CA ARG A 440 -87.21 -6.97 -6.89
C ARG A 440 -87.86 -6.40 -8.13
N ILE A 441 -87.17 -6.47 -9.26
CA ILE A 441 -87.66 -5.96 -10.57
C ILE A 441 -88.44 -7.02 -11.34
N SER A 442 -88.36 -8.33 -10.94
CA SER A 442 -88.94 -9.41 -11.69
C SER A 442 -90.47 -9.34 -11.85
N ASN A 443 -91.13 -8.35 -11.31
CA ASN A 443 -92.57 -8.05 -11.55
C ASN A 443 -92.79 -6.99 -12.61
N ALA A 444 -91.72 -6.42 -13.22
CA ALA A 444 -91.78 -5.50 -14.32
C ALA A 444 -91.95 -6.21 -15.68
N PRO A 445 -92.53 -5.64 -16.65
CA PRO A 445 -92.73 -6.25 -17.95
C PRO A 445 -91.37 -6.72 -18.54
N LYS A 446 -91.37 -7.86 -19.20
CA LYS A 446 -90.22 -8.48 -19.82
C LYS A 446 -89.40 -7.53 -20.72
N GLN A 447 -90.13 -6.59 -21.31
CA GLN A 447 -89.59 -5.52 -22.17
C GLN A 447 -88.67 -4.50 -21.38
N GLU A 448 -89.03 -4.19 -20.16
CA GLU A 448 -88.32 -3.32 -19.29
C GLU A 448 -87.01 -3.95 -18.81
N GLN A 449 -86.99 -5.22 -18.56
CA GLN A 449 -85.78 -5.96 -18.19
C GLN A 449 -84.80 -6.05 -19.35
N GLU A 450 -85.27 -6.26 -20.57
CA GLU A 450 -84.40 -6.31 -21.77
C GLU A 450 -83.88 -4.95 -22.11
N PHE A 451 -84.65 -3.87 -22.00
CA PHE A 451 -84.16 -2.47 -22.14
C PHE A 451 -83.07 -2.14 -21.16
N MET A 452 -83.36 -2.47 -19.91
CA MET A 452 -82.36 -2.24 -18.78
C MET A 452 -81.07 -2.96 -19.00
N SER A 453 -81.12 -4.22 -19.46
CA SER A 453 -79.94 -5.01 -19.75
C SER A 453 -79.05 -4.39 -20.84
N ILE A 454 -79.71 -3.94 -21.95
CA ILE A 454 -79.02 -3.31 -23.08
C ILE A 454 -78.49 -1.90 -22.72
N ALA A 455 -79.34 -1.07 -22.08
CA ALA A 455 -78.92 0.29 -21.65
C ALA A 455 -77.73 0.23 -20.67
N ARG A 456 -77.76 -0.70 -19.82
CA ARG A 456 -76.72 -0.97 -18.88
C ARG A 456 -75.43 -1.40 -19.59
N GLN A 457 -75.49 -2.33 -20.54
CA GLN A 457 -74.29 -2.71 -21.33
C GLN A 457 -73.72 -1.52 -22.08
N GLN A 458 -74.55 -0.65 -22.60
CA GLN A 458 -74.15 0.57 -23.31
C GLN A 458 -73.44 1.56 -22.40
N GLU A 459 -74.00 1.83 -21.21
CA GLU A 459 -73.34 2.72 -20.21
C GLU A 459 -71.95 2.20 -19.75
N ILE A 460 -71.87 0.91 -19.62
CA ILE A 460 -70.66 0.20 -19.25
C ILE A 460 -69.56 0.39 -20.30
N LYS A 461 -69.94 0.06 -21.57
CA LYS A 461 -68.98 0.16 -22.67
C LYS A 461 -68.62 1.61 -22.94
N ALA A 462 -69.52 2.56 -22.75
CA ALA A 462 -69.24 3.99 -22.87
C ALA A 462 -68.24 4.46 -21.81
N THR A 463 -68.42 4.04 -20.54
CA THR A 463 -67.53 4.38 -19.45
C THR A 463 -66.13 3.79 -19.71
N LEU A 464 -66.09 2.55 -20.18
CA LEU A 464 -64.86 1.91 -20.56
C LEU A 464 -64.10 2.60 -21.67
N TYR A 465 -64.80 3.02 -22.70
CA TYR A 465 -64.30 3.79 -23.84
C TYR A 465 -63.62 5.08 -23.36
N ILE A 466 -64.32 5.85 -22.49
CA ILE A 466 -63.84 7.10 -21.92
C ILE A 466 -62.53 6.83 -21.08
N MET A 467 -62.55 5.78 -20.28
CA MET A 467 -61.37 5.42 -19.48
C MET A 467 -60.14 5.08 -20.34
N LEU A 468 -60.36 4.31 -21.42
CA LEU A 468 -59.27 3.96 -22.35
C LEU A 468 -58.74 5.20 -23.09
N LEU A 469 -59.63 6.14 -23.49
CA LEU A 469 -59.24 7.42 -24.08
C LEU A 469 -58.38 8.22 -23.09
N GLN A 470 -58.78 8.31 -21.82
CA GLN A 470 -58.00 8.96 -20.80
C GLN A 470 -56.59 8.31 -20.65
N LYS A 471 -56.53 6.95 -20.66
CA LYS A 471 -55.25 6.25 -20.58
C LYS A 471 -54.36 6.47 -21.83
N ARG A 472 -54.98 6.58 -23.01
CA ARG A 472 -54.27 6.94 -24.24
C ARG A 472 -53.63 8.32 -24.11
N GLU A 473 -54.37 9.34 -23.65
CA GLU A 473 -53.83 10.69 -23.45
C GLU A 473 -52.72 10.73 -22.37
N GLU A 474 -52.93 10.05 -21.24
CA GLU A 474 -51.88 9.92 -20.21
C GLU A 474 -50.61 9.31 -20.79
N ASN A 475 -50.71 8.24 -21.59
CA ASN A 475 -49.59 7.60 -22.24
C ASN A 475 -48.93 8.49 -23.31
N ALA A 476 -49.71 9.22 -24.11
CA ALA A 476 -49.23 10.18 -25.09
C ALA A 476 -48.45 11.33 -24.43
N ILE A 477 -48.97 11.84 -23.28
CA ILE A 477 -48.25 12.84 -22.48
C ILE A 477 -46.91 12.27 -21.97
N THR A 478 -46.89 11.01 -21.48
CA THR A 478 -45.66 10.35 -21.02
C THR A 478 -44.65 10.23 -22.16
N LEU A 479 -45.09 9.83 -23.36
CA LEU A 479 -44.21 9.72 -24.52
C LEU A 479 -43.67 11.09 -24.95
N ALA A 480 -44.51 12.14 -24.93
CA ALA A 480 -44.12 13.50 -25.29
C ALA A 480 -43.20 14.18 -24.23
N ALA A 481 -43.34 13.78 -22.96
CA ALA A 481 -42.65 14.38 -21.82
C ALA A 481 -41.37 13.66 -21.48
N THR A 482 -40.84 12.72 -22.33
CA THR A 482 -39.58 12.02 -22.06
C THR A 482 -38.43 13.03 -21.89
N ALA A 483 -38.10 13.30 -20.64
CA ALA A 483 -36.97 14.13 -20.28
C ALA A 483 -35.74 13.24 -19.99
N ASN A 484 -34.54 13.75 -20.25
CA ASN A 484 -33.31 13.08 -19.91
C ASN A 484 -33.31 12.66 -18.44
N ASN A 485 -32.96 11.41 -18.21
CA ASN A 485 -32.88 10.83 -16.86
C ASN A 485 -31.70 11.42 -16.09
N GLY A 486 -30.54 11.59 -16.75
CA GLY A 486 -29.37 12.21 -16.22
C GLY A 486 -29.23 13.69 -16.63
N ARG A 487 -29.35 14.61 -15.69
CA ARG A 487 -29.08 16.04 -15.92
C ARG A 487 -27.64 16.37 -15.45
N ILE A 488 -26.83 16.90 -16.34
CA ILE A 488 -25.50 17.40 -16.00
C ILE A 488 -25.64 18.57 -15.02
N ILE A 489 -24.99 18.47 -13.85
CA ILE A 489 -24.86 19.53 -12.85
C ILE A 489 -23.56 20.27 -13.07
N GLU A 490 -22.46 19.50 -13.20
CA GLU A 490 -21.13 20.03 -13.48
C GLU A 490 -20.61 19.37 -14.76
N GLU A 491 -20.15 20.19 -15.69
CA GLU A 491 -19.49 19.71 -16.90
C GLU A 491 -18.18 18.97 -16.56
N PRO A 492 -17.71 18.07 -17.45
CA PRO A 492 -16.44 17.38 -17.23
C PRO A 492 -15.26 18.35 -17.07
N MET A 493 -14.70 18.40 -15.86
CA MET A 493 -13.56 19.29 -15.52
C MET A 493 -12.39 18.50 -14.98
N PRO A 494 -11.14 18.93 -15.24
CA PRO A 494 -9.95 18.28 -14.68
C PRO A 494 -9.92 18.45 -13.15
N ALA A 495 -9.97 17.34 -12.40
CA ALA A 495 -9.87 17.33 -10.95
C ALA A 495 -8.42 17.33 -10.43
N GLY A 496 -7.46 17.00 -11.30
CA GLY A 496 -6.04 17.04 -10.97
C GLY A 496 -5.24 15.85 -11.50
N ILE A 497 -3.97 15.77 -11.07
CA ILE A 497 -3.07 14.67 -11.41
C ILE A 497 -3.21 13.57 -10.35
N VAL A 498 -3.60 12.38 -10.79
CA VAL A 498 -3.74 11.19 -9.92
C VAL A 498 -2.42 10.46 -9.79
N SER A 499 -1.68 10.33 -10.88
CA SER A 499 -0.40 9.61 -10.95
C SER A 499 0.55 10.28 -11.95
N PRO A 500 1.85 10.35 -11.64
CA PRO A 500 2.47 10.04 -10.35
C PRO A 500 2.20 11.14 -9.30
N GLN A 501 1.94 10.75 -8.07
CA GLN A 501 1.78 11.70 -6.97
C GLN A 501 3.16 12.15 -6.48
N GLY A 502 3.73 13.16 -7.11
CA GLY A 502 5.10 13.64 -6.85
C GLY A 502 5.38 13.87 -5.36
N LYS A 503 4.45 14.50 -4.62
CA LYS A 503 4.60 14.72 -3.17
C LYS A 503 4.76 13.40 -2.39
N LYS A 504 3.99 12.38 -2.70
CA LYS A 504 4.11 11.05 -2.04
C LYS A 504 5.43 10.37 -2.40
N ILE A 505 5.83 10.43 -3.68
CA ILE A 505 7.08 9.81 -4.14
C ILE A 505 8.26 10.49 -3.46
N TYR A 506 8.32 11.83 -3.40
CA TYR A 506 9.38 12.54 -2.67
C TYR A 506 9.38 12.23 -1.17
N MET A 507 8.20 12.11 -0.56
CA MET A 507 8.11 11.72 0.85
C MET A 507 8.67 10.31 1.10
N ILE A 508 8.28 9.34 0.26
CA ILE A 508 8.77 7.96 0.37
C ILE A 508 10.28 7.89 0.15
N THR A 509 10.79 8.54 -0.90
CA THR A 509 12.23 8.55 -1.21
C THR A 509 13.05 9.28 -0.16
N PHE A 510 12.51 10.32 0.47
CA PHE A 510 13.12 10.99 1.61
C PHE A 510 13.25 10.05 2.82
N VAL A 511 12.19 9.31 3.15
CA VAL A 511 12.21 8.31 4.24
C VAL A 511 13.21 7.19 3.94
N ILE A 512 13.22 6.69 2.70
CA ILE A 512 14.18 5.66 2.25
C ILE A 512 15.61 6.22 2.33
N GLY A 513 15.83 7.46 1.87
CA GLY A 513 17.13 8.13 1.90
C GLY A 513 17.70 8.27 3.31
N ILE A 514 16.86 8.46 4.31
CA ILE A 514 17.26 8.45 5.74
C ILE A 514 17.43 7.01 6.24
N GLY A 515 16.56 6.09 5.83
CA GLY A 515 16.55 4.71 6.30
C GLY A 515 17.79 3.91 5.90
N ILE A 516 18.28 4.08 4.67
CA ILE A 516 19.45 3.33 4.17
C ILE A 516 20.70 3.55 5.03
N PRO A 517 21.18 4.79 5.27
CA PRO A 517 22.33 5.01 6.13
C PRO A 517 22.10 4.54 7.57
N LEU A 518 20.88 4.69 8.08
CA LEU A 518 20.52 4.26 9.42
C LEU A 518 20.70 2.76 9.58
N VAL A 519 20.19 1.96 8.63
CA VAL A 519 20.37 0.51 8.63
C VAL A 519 21.85 0.13 8.45
N ILE A 520 22.56 0.76 7.53
CA ILE A 520 23.98 0.47 7.29
C ILE A 520 24.81 0.75 8.56
N ILE A 521 24.62 1.91 9.21
CA ILE A 521 25.33 2.28 10.43
C ILE A 521 24.96 1.32 11.56
N PHE A 522 23.69 0.93 11.68
CA PHE A 522 23.24 -0.06 12.65
C PHE A 522 23.96 -1.39 12.47
N LEU A 523 24.02 -1.89 11.24
CA LEU A 523 24.75 -3.12 10.92
C LEU A 523 26.24 -3.00 11.22
N LEU A 524 26.86 -1.86 10.90
CA LEU A 524 28.27 -1.60 11.21
C LEU A 524 28.52 -1.58 12.73
N ILE A 525 27.59 -1.04 13.52
CA ILE A 525 27.67 -1.06 14.99
C ILE A 525 27.53 -2.50 15.52
N LEU A 526 26.64 -3.27 14.96
CA LEU A 526 26.40 -4.66 15.35
C LEU A 526 27.58 -5.57 15.03
N LEU A 527 28.34 -5.27 13.98
CA LEU A 527 29.55 -6.01 13.58
C LEU A 527 30.82 -5.60 14.36
N ARG A 528 30.72 -4.73 15.40
CA ARG A 528 31.83 -4.31 16.20
C ARG A 528 32.10 -5.29 17.35
N PHE A 529 33.00 -6.24 17.11
CA PHE A 529 33.36 -7.29 18.07
C PHE A 529 34.53 -6.91 18.97
N ARG A 530 35.16 -5.73 18.79
CA ARG A 530 36.30 -5.28 19.56
C ARG A 530 35.93 -4.31 20.66
N ILE A 531 36.74 -4.26 21.72
CA ILE A 531 36.63 -3.30 22.80
C ILE A 531 36.98 -1.90 22.26
N GLU A 532 36.07 -0.93 22.39
CA GLU A 532 36.30 0.44 21.93
C GLU A 532 36.94 1.34 23.04
N GLY A 533 36.73 1.00 24.32
CA GLY A 533 37.24 1.79 25.43
C GLY A 533 36.67 1.38 26.78
N HIS A 534 36.81 2.28 27.77
CA HIS A 534 36.42 2.08 29.15
C HIS A 534 34.99 1.54 29.35
N THR A 535 34.00 2.17 28.73
CA THR A 535 32.58 1.79 28.86
C THR A 535 32.25 0.39 28.35
N ASP A 536 32.98 -0.11 27.34
CA ASP A 536 32.83 -1.48 26.90
C ASP A 536 33.41 -2.46 27.94
N VAL A 537 34.55 -2.11 28.55
CA VAL A 537 35.17 -2.93 29.59
C VAL A 537 34.30 -2.96 30.84
N GLU A 538 33.77 -1.82 31.26
CA GLU A 538 32.88 -1.70 32.43
C GLU A 538 31.61 -2.58 32.28
N LYS A 539 31.11 -2.74 31.04
CA LYS A 539 29.97 -3.64 30.74
C LYS A 539 30.35 -5.12 30.72
N LEU A 540 31.61 -5.43 30.37
CA LEU A 540 32.08 -6.81 30.20
C LEU A 540 32.56 -7.46 31.49
N THR A 541 33.00 -6.68 32.47
CA THR A 541 33.58 -7.20 33.72
C THR A 541 33.25 -6.31 34.93
N LYS A 542 33.20 -6.95 36.11
CA LYS A 542 33.12 -6.26 37.42
C LYS A 542 34.51 -5.98 38.00
N VAL A 543 35.59 -6.40 37.35
CA VAL A 543 36.97 -6.17 37.78
C VAL A 543 37.28 -4.67 37.71
N PRO A 544 37.86 -4.07 38.77
CA PRO A 544 38.10 -2.63 38.83
C PRO A 544 39.02 -2.18 37.70
N ILE A 545 38.62 -1.15 36.96
CA ILE A 545 39.44 -0.50 35.94
C ILE A 545 40.30 0.58 36.64
N ILE A 546 41.58 0.37 36.68
CA ILE A 546 42.51 1.28 37.41
C ILE A 546 43.13 2.38 36.54
N GLY A 547 43.00 2.27 35.21
CA GLY A 547 43.54 3.30 34.34
C GLY A 547 43.20 3.11 32.87
N ASP A 548 43.07 4.24 32.16
CA ASP A 548 42.85 4.37 30.73
C ASP A 548 44.08 5.00 30.09
N ILE A 549 44.81 4.24 29.28
CA ILE A 549 46.02 4.70 28.63
C ILE A 549 45.72 5.22 27.22
N PRO A 550 45.97 6.50 26.92
CA PRO A 550 45.70 7.05 25.61
C PRO A 550 46.67 6.52 24.54
N LEU A 551 46.15 6.45 23.30
CA LEU A 551 46.97 6.14 22.14
C LEU A 551 47.93 7.31 21.87
N THR A 552 49.24 7.04 21.86
CA THR A 552 50.24 8.01 21.45
C THR A 552 50.05 8.43 20.01
N GLY A 553 49.96 9.74 19.72
CA GLY A 553 49.84 10.23 18.37
C GLY A 553 51.07 9.83 17.55
N SER A 554 50.85 9.35 16.33
CA SER A 554 51.92 8.95 15.41
C SER A 554 52.71 10.17 14.88
N ASN A 555 53.53 10.78 15.69
CA ASN A 555 54.66 11.56 15.19
C ASN A 555 55.75 10.57 14.83
N LYS A 556 56.04 10.42 13.56
CA LYS A 556 56.92 9.43 12.93
C LYS A 556 58.40 9.47 13.35
N HIS A 557 58.78 10.17 14.43
CA HIS A 557 60.14 10.37 14.82
C HIS A 557 60.51 10.01 16.27
N GLU A 558 59.55 9.51 17.10
CA GLU A 558 59.90 9.02 18.43
C GLU A 558 59.20 7.69 18.70
N GLU A 559 59.80 6.59 18.23
CA GLU A 559 59.50 5.21 18.71
C GLU A 559 60.20 4.97 20.06
N SER A 560 60.15 5.89 21.00
CA SER A 560 60.55 5.54 22.39
C SER A 560 59.32 4.89 23.04
N ALA A 561 59.37 3.57 23.20
CA ALA A 561 58.38 2.78 23.91
C ALA A 561 58.31 3.14 25.40
N ILE A 562 59.14 4.06 25.90
CA ILE A 562 59.10 4.64 27.22
C ILE A 562 58.52 6.02 27.16
N ALA A 563 57.29 6.11 27.68
CA ALA A 563 56.48 7.31 27.61
C ALA A 563 56.54 8.18 28.87
N VAL A 564 56.85 7.57 30.02
CA VAL A 564 57.00 8.29 31.30
C VAL A 564 58.42 8.91 31.40
N ARG A 565 58.54 10.20 31.71
CA ARG A 565 59.81 10.93 31.86
C ARG A 565 59.86 11.71 33.19
N GLU A 566 61.05 11.93 33.68
CA GLU A 566 61.25 12.77 34.85
C GLU A 566 60.98 14.23 34.45
N ASN A 567 60.22 14.95 35.29
CA ASN A 567 59.84 16.36 35.09
C ASN A 567 59.01 16.70 33.86
N ASP A 568 58.37 15.70 33.25
CA ASP A 568 57.45 15.90 32.17
C ASP A 568 56.00 15.82 32.70
N ASN A 569 55.15 16.77 32.28
CA ASN A 569 53.72 16.86 32.64
C ASN A 569 52.81 16.57 31.45
N ASP A 570 53.27 15.74 30.54
CA ASP A 570 52.47 15.29 29.45
C ASP A 570 51.30 14.35 29.91
N ILE A 571 50.31 14.19 29.04
CA ILE A 571 49.09 13.38 29.34
C ILE A 571 49.46 11.94 29.70
N MET A 572 50.51 11.40 29.07
CA MET A 572 50.93 10.02 29.29
C MET A 572 51.56 9.83 30.67
N THR A 573 52.48 10.72 31.05
CA THR A 573 53.13 10.73 32.37
C THR A 573 52.09 10.88 33.49
N GLU A 574 51.13 11.77 33.36
CA GLU A 574 50.05 11.93 34.32
C GLU A 574 49.14 10.71 34.39
N THR A 575 48.86 10.09 33.26
CA THR A 575 48.06 8.85 33.21
C THR A 575 48.74 7.71 33.99
N PHE A 576 50.07 7.54 33.83
CA PHE A 576 50.82 6.54 34.57
C PHE A 576 50.95 6.91 36.07
N ARG A 577 51.06 8.19 36.43
CA ARG A 577 51.00 8.65 37.84
C ARG A 577 49.66 8.28 38.48
N SER A 578 48.51 8.49 37.75
CA SER A 578 47.20 8.11 38.20
C SER A 578 47.05 6.59 38.30
N LEU A 579 47.51 5.85 37.28
CA LEU A 579 47.53 4.37 37.28
C LEU A 579 48.27 3.81 38.50
N ARG A 580 49.49 4.32 38.76
CA ARG A 580 50.28 3.97 39.93
C ARG A 580 49.52 4.23 41.23
N THR A 581 48.91 5.41 41.38
CA THR A 581 48.17 5.80 42.59
C THR A 581 46.98 4.88 42.83
N ASN A 582 46.19 4.57 41.79
CA ASN A 582 45.08 3.66 41.88
C ASN A 582 45.51 2.22 42.23
N LEU A 583 46.59 1.77 41.64
CA LEU A 583 47.19 0.45 41.94
C LEU A 583 47.65 0.34 43.40
N LEU A 584 48.41 1.34 43.91
CA LEU A 584 48.92 1.35 45.28
C LEU A 584 47.74 1.41 46.29
N PHE A 585 46.71 2.15 45.97
CA PHE A 585 45.50 2.21 46.80
C PHE A 585 44.80 0.86 46.86
N MET A 586 44.75 0.13 45.74
CA MET A 586 44.13 -1.18 45.66
C MET A 586 44.98 -2.26 46.38
N MET A 587 46.31 -2.14 46.34
CA MET A 587 47.21 -3.08 47.08
C MET A 587 47.04 -2.96 48.59
N GLY A 588 46.85 -1.72 49.09
CA GLY A 588 46.48 -1.39 50.50
C GLY A 588 47.40 -1.84 51.64
N ASP A 589 48.43 -2.67 51.37
CA ASP A 589 49.30 -3.23 52.31
C ASP A 589 50.74 -2.98 51.86
N PRO A 590 51.63 -2.38 52.75
CA PRO A 590 53.00 -2.13 52.43
C PRO A 590 53.86 -3.40 52.12
N ASP A 591 53.42 -4.54 52.60
CA ASP A 591 54.16 -5.80 52.39
C ASP A 591 53.82 -6.42 50.99
N LYS A 592 52.80 -5.92 50.32
CA LYS A 592 52.51 -6.31 48.98
C LYS A 592 53.37 -5.55 47.95
N LYS A 593 54.31 -6.25 47.33
CA LYS A 593 55.34 -5.65 46.50
C LYS A 593 55.37 -6.14 45.07
N VAL A 594 54.75 -7.30 44.78
CA VAL A 594 54.90 -7.97 43.49
C VAL A 594 53.67 -7.71 42.62
N ILE A 595 53.88 -7.02 41.52
CA ILE A 595 52.84 -6.64 40.57
C ILE A 595 53.04 -7.46 39.30
N LEU A 596 52.07 -8.27 38.96
CA LEU A 596 52.03 -9.08 37.73
C LEU A 596 51.30 -8.34 36.67
N VAL A 597 51.84 -8.22 35.45
CA VAL A 597 51.18 -7.60 34.30
C VAL A 597 50.98 -8.64 33.20
N THR A 598 49.73 -8.89 32.84
CA THR A 598 49.34 -9.85 31.79
C THR A 598 48.26 -9.27 30.86
N SER A 599 47.80 -10.07 29.89
CA SER A 599 46.77 -9.68 28.95
C SER A 599 46.11 -10.92 28.33
N THR A 600 45.05 -10.76 27.54
CA THR A 600 44.39 -11.86 26.85
C THR A 600 45.26 -12.42 25.74
N ILE A 601 45.73 -11.55 24.84
CA ILE A 601 46.53 -11.94 23.65
C ILE A 601 47.80 -11.11 23.51
N SER A 602 48.63 -11.52 22.58
CA SER A 602 49.88 -10.77 22.29
C SER A 602 49.53 -9.44 21.58
N GLY A 603 50.27 -8.35 21.87
CA GLY A 603 50.10 -7.06 21.22
C GLY A 603 49.18 -6.07 21.95
N GLU A 604 48.64 -6.43 23.10
CA GLU A 604 47.81 -5.55 23.92
C GLU A 604 48.56 -4.47 24.70
N GLY A 605 49.87 -4.61 24.78
CA GLY A 605 50.74 -3.60 25.36
C GLY A 605 51.22 -3.92 26.80
N LYS A 606 51.25 -5.19 27.23
CA LYS A 606 51.71 -5.63 28.55
C LYS A 606 53.07 -5.03 28.93
N THR A 607 54.05 -5.29 28.08
CA THR A 607 55.43 -4.84 28.28
C THR A 607 55.53 -3.31 28.36
N PHE A 608 54.71 -2.59 27.53
CA PHE A 608 54.60 -1.13 27.58
C PHE A 608 54.05 -0.67 28.95
N ILE A 609 52.95 -1.27 29.41
CA ILE A 609 52.35 -0.94 30.70
C ILE A 609 53.28 -1.29 31.85
N ALA A 610 53.89 -2.49 31.86
CA ALA A 610 54.80 -2.94 32.89
C ALA A 610 56.02 -2.01 33.01
N SER A 611 56.62 -1.64 31.88
CA SER A 611 57.83 -0.80 31.89
C SER A 611 57.56 0.65 32.34
N ASN A 612 56.46 1.25 31.83
CA ASN A 612 56.15 2.62 32.22
C ASN A 612 55.59 2.73 33.65
N LEU A 613 54.89 1.68 34.14
CA LEU A 613 54.47 1.58 35.52
C LEU A 613 55.69 1.44 36.44
N ALA A 614 56.64 0.52 36.14
CA ALA A 614 57.87 0.36 36.89
C ALA A 614 58.67 1.68 36.97
N LEU A 615 58.75 2.39 35.82
CA LEU A 615 59.40 3.70 35.80
C LEU A 615 58.61 4.73 36.61
N SER A 616 57.31 4.74 36.54
CA SER A 616 56.45 5.64 37.36
C SER A 616 56.61 5.40 38.83
N LEU A 617 56.81 4.13 39.28
CA LEU A 617 57.14 3.76 40.67
C LEU A 617 58.51 4.19 41.09
N ALA A 618 59.55 4.03 40.23
CA ALA A 618 60.88 4.43 40.46
C ALA A 618 61.04 5.94 40.60
N LEU A 619 60.32 6.72 39.82
CA LEU A 619 60.29 8.18 39.93
C LEU A 619 59.58 8.72 41.19
N LEU A 620 58.90 7.85 41.94
CA LEU A 620 58.41 8.16 43.30
C LEU A 620 59.48 8.05 44.37
N GLY A 621 60.69 7.73 43.95
CA GLY A 621 61.83 7.48 44.87
C GLY A 621 61.89 6.06 45.44
N LYS A 622 61.14 5.12 44.92
CA LYS A 622 61.07 3.71 45.31
C LYS A 622 62.06 2.88 44.54
N LYS A 623 62.74 1.93 45.21
CA LYS A 623 63.60 1.00 44.56
C LYS A 623 62.80 -0.10 43.82
N VAL A 624 62.80 -0.12 42.52
CA VAL A 624 62.00 -0.96 41.70
C VAL A 624 62.77 -1.87 40.80
N ILE A 625 62.35 -3.12 40.66
CA ILE A 625 62.89 -4.02 39.65
C ILE A 625 61.84 -4.47 38.70
N LEU A 626 62.14 -4.38 37.41
CA LEU A 626 61.28 -4.92 36.34
C LEU A 626 61.85 -6.26 35.90
N VAL A 627 61.04 -7.32 36.03
CA VAL A 627 61.41 -8.68 35.68
C VAL A 627 60.71 -9.17 34.44
N GLY A 628 61.45 -9.54 33.42
CA GLY A 628 60.96 -10.10 32.19
C GLY A 628 60.60 -11.58 32.30
N LEU A 629 59.42 -11.94 32.63
CA LEU A 629 58.94 -13.32 32.73
C LEU A 629 58.15 -13.82 31.54
N ASP A 630 57.99 -12.98 30.48
CA ASP A 630 57.62 -13.48 29.14
C ASP A 630 58.86 -14.07 28.47
N ILE A 631 59.26 -15.25 28.98
CA ILE A 631 60.47 -15.95 28.52
C ILE A 631 60.29 -16.64 27.16
N ARG A 632 59.02 -16.60 26.60
CA ARG A 632 58.73 -17.10 25.25
C ARG A 632 59.02 -16.05 24.19
N LYS A 633 58.66 -14.78 24.48
CA LYS A 633 58.81 -13.64 23.58
C LYS A 633 59.33 -12.45 24.34
N PRO A 634 60.64 -12.50 24.79
CA PRO A 634 61.27 -11.44 25.59
C PRO A 634 61.22 -10.09 24.86
N GLY A 635 60.39 -9.11 25.33
CA GLY A 635 60.19 -7.81 24.74
C GLY A 635 60.99 -6.68 25.35
N LEU A 636 61.40 -6.81 26.61
CA LEU A 636 62.12 -5.77 27.39
C LEU A 636 63.43 -5.35 26.79
N ASN A 637 64.19 -6.27 26.20
CA ASN A 637 65.50 -5.98 25.57
C ASN A 637 65.39 -4.91 24.48
N LYS A 638 64.31 -5.02 23.65
CA LYS A 638 64.05 -4.07 22.55
C LYS A 638 63.65 -2.70 23.10
N LEU A 639 62.90 -2.70 24.20
CA LEU A 639 62.26 -1.52 24.75
C LEU A 639 63.32 -0.64 25.48
N PHE A 640 64.25 -1.26 26.15
CA PHE A 640 65.32 -0.55 26.85
C PHE A 640 66.64 -0.46 26.03
N HIS A 641 66.61 -0.82 24.74
CA HIS A 641 67.77 -0.78 23.83
C HIS A 641 69.03 -1.52 24.36
N LEU A 642 68.84 -2.66 25.08
CA LEU A 642 69.87 -3.43 25.65
C LEU A 642 70.46 -4.47 24.67
N SER A 643 71.79 -4.49 24.52
CA SER A 643 72.47 -5.34 23.54
C SER A 643 72.70 -6.79 24.03
N HIS A 644 72.59 -7.06 25.33
CA HIS A 644 72.92 -8.37 25.92
C HIS A 644 71.66 -9.25 26.00
N LYS A 645 71.41 -10.00 24.94
CA LYS A 645 70.29 -10.96 24.87
C LYS A 645 70.55 -12.27 25.62
N GLU A 646 71.79 -12.51 26.03
CA GLU A 646 72.23 -13.80 26.56
C GLU A 646 72.17 -13.90 28.09
N LYS A 647 72.00 -12.79 28.82
CA LYS A 647 71.91 -12.76 30.28
C LYS A 647 70.50 -12.47 30.78
N GLY A 648 69.97 -13.31 31.67
CA GLY A 648 68.66 -13.09 32.24
C GLY A 648 68.22 -14.20 33.19
N ILE A 649 66.98 -14.05 33.72
CA ILE A 649 66.45 -14.90 34.78
C ILE A 649 66.39 -16.40 34.41
N THR A 650 66.22 -16.76 33.12
CA THR A 650 66.21 -18.17 32.70
C THR A 650 67.51 -18.91 33.04
N GLN A 651 68.66 -18.25 32.98
CA GLN A 651 69.93 -18.88 33.38
C GLN A 651 69.93 -19.19 34.87
N TYR A 652 69.47 -18.29 35.70
CA TYR A 652 69.38 -18.52 37.14
C TYR A 652 68.39 -19.61 37.47
N LEU A 653 67.22 -19.60 36.87
CA LEU A 653 66.21 -20.64 37.12
C LEU A 653 66.62 -22.03 36.68
N VAL A 654 67.53 -22.16 35.68
CA VAL A 654 68.10 -23.45 35.25
C VAL A 654 69.10 -23.96 36.23
N ALA A 655 70.05 -23.10 36.75
CA ALA A 655 71.16 -23.44 37.54
C ALA A 655 71.38 -22.49 38.74
N PRO A 656 70.48 -22.43 39.73
CA PRO A 656 70.54 -21.42 40.80
C PRO A 656 71.75 -21.52 41.74
N LYS A 657 72.38 -22.69 41.77
CA LYS A 657 73.61 -22.85 42.64
C LYS A 657 74.89 -22.37 41.99
N SER A 658 74.88 -22.23 40.64
CA SER A 658 76.12 -21.84 39.91
C SER A 658 75.98 -20.44 39.23
N THR A 659 74.87 -19.80 39.35
CA THR A 659 74.62 -18.48 38.72
C THR A 659 74.33 -17.45 39.82
N ASP A 660 75.02 -16.36 39.79
CA ASP A 660 74.75 -15.26 40.72
C ASP A 660 73.62 -14.40 40.20
N LEU A 661 72.49 -14.27 40.97
CA LEU A 661 71.34 -13.49 40.64
C LEU A 661 71.67 -12.02 40.41
N HIS A 662 72.51 -11.43 41.25
CA HIS A 662 72.90 -10.01 41.21
C HIS A 662 73.70 -9.68 39.93
N ALA A 663 74.47 -10.63 39.44
CA ALA A 663 75.25 -10.45 38.18
C ALA A 663 74.34 -10.38 36.93
N LEU A 664 73.05 -10.78 37.06
CA LEU A 664 72.04 -10.76 35.97
C LEU A 664 71.18 -9.49 35.99
N ILE A 665 71.19 -8.78 37.13
CA ILE A 665 70.47 -7.52 37.32
C ILE A 665 71.20 -6.38 36.63
N GLN A 666 70.50 -5.61 35.80
CA GLN A 666 71.13 -4.49 35.07
C GLN A 666 70.39 -3.19 35.43
N PRO A 667 71.08 -2.05 35.55
CA PRO A 667 70.38 -0.76 35.70
C PRO A 667 69.64 -0.43 34.43
N SER A 668 68.46 0.25 34.54
CA SER A 668 67.66 0.62 33.43
C SER A 668 68.25 1.63 32.46
N GLY A 669 69.22 2.35 32.92
CA GLY A 669 69.84 3.48 32.19
C GLY A 669 68.95 4.74 32.12
N ILE A 670 67.75 4.75 32.72
CA ILE A 670 66.82 5.85 32.71
C ILE A 670 66.78 6.58 34.08
N THR A 671 66.72 5.80 35.18
CA THR A 671 66.74 6.30 36.54
C THR A 671 67.52 5.33 37.41
N SER A 672 68.18 5.84 38.47
CA SER A 672 68.96 5.04 39.40
C SER A 672 68.15 4.10 40.28
N ASN A 673 66.81 4.32 40.34
CA ASN A 673 65.89 3.56 41.20
C ASN A 673 65.16 2.43 40.42
N LEU A 674 65.50 2.22 39.13
CA LEU A 674 64.93 1.16 38.35
C LEU A 674 66.00 0.21 37.84
N ASP A 675 65.92 -1.02 38.28
CA ASP A 675 66.74 -2.11 37.80
C ASP A 675 65.95 -3.08 36.92
N LEU A 676 66.61 -3.76 36.02
CA LEU A 676 66.05 -4.72 35.10
C LEU A 676 66.64 -6.11 35.31
N LEU A 677 65.73 -7.11 35.37
CA LEU A 677 66.12 -8.50 35.27
C LEU A 677 65.48 -9.09 34.01
N LEU A 678 66.22 -9.18 32.93
CA LEU A 678 65.69 -9.62 31.63
C LEU A 678 65.33 -11.10 31.61
N GLY A 679 64.50 -11.53 30.65
CA GLY A 679 64.10 -12.93 30.46
C GLY A 679 65.27 -13.88 30.16
N GLY A 680 66.26 -13.39 29.38
CA GLY A 680 67.37 -14.21 28.93
C GLY A 680 67.05 -15.07 27.69
N PRO A 681 67.86 -16.08 27.40
CA PRO A 681 67.68 -16.99 26.30
C PRO A 681 66.38 -17.81 26.48
N ILE A 682 65.65 -18.05 25.34
CA ILE A 682 64.45 -18.80 25.35
C ILE A 682 64.68 -20.26 25.70
N PRO A 683 64.14 -20.77 26.83
CA PRO A 683 64.36 -22.14 27.23
C PRO A 683 63.45 -23.11 26.43
N PRO A 684 63.87 -24.41 26.30
CA PRO A 684 63.05 -25.39 25.62
C PRO A 684 61.73 -25.71 26.37
N ASN A 685 61.71 -25.62 27.71
CA ASN A 685 60.60 -25.93 28.61
C ASN A 685 60.25 -24.69 29.47
N PRO A 686 59.57 -23.66 28.93
CA PRO A 686 59.27 -22.41 29.66
C PRO A 686 58.42 -22.63 30.91
N THR A 687 57.36 -23.40 30.76
CA THR A 687 56.34 -23.62 31.79
C THR A 687 56.92 -24.37 33.00
N GLU A 688 57.68 -25.45 32.79
CA GLU A 688 58.29 -26.22 33.80
C GLU A 688 59.41 -25.43 34.54
N LEU A 689 60.08 -24.54 33.81
CA LEU A 689 61.08 -23.70 34.36
C LEU A 689 60.49 -22.67 35.35
N LEU A 690 59.41 -22.06 34.99
CA LEU A 690 58.67 -21.11 35.85
C LEU A 690 57.94 -21.79 37.03
N ALA A 691 57.70 -23.10 36.95
CA ALA A 691 57.08 -23.87 38.02
C ALA A 691 58.10 -24.27 39.14
N ARG A 692 59.42 -24.08 38.92
CA ARG A 692 60.44 -24.47 39.88
C ARG A 692 60.47 -23.59 41.15
N GLN A 693 60.90 -24.17 42.26
CA GLN A 693 61.06 -23.46 43.54
C GLN A 693 62.02 -22.30 43.40
N SER A 694 63.02 -22.40 42.49
CA SER A 694 64.02 -21.35 42.24
C SER A 694 63.39 -20.00 41.84
N LEU A 695 62.21 -19.98 41.27
CA LEU A 695 61.48 -18.73 41.01
C LEU A 695 60.98 -18.09 42.30
N GLU A 696 60.38 -18.86 43.21
CA GLU A 696 59.93 -18.35 44.53
C GLU A 696 61.05 -17.82 45.34
N ASP A 697 62.21 -18.54 45.37
CA ASP A 697 63.42 -18.15 46.02
C ASP A 697 63.97 -16.83 45.46
N THR A 698 63.90 -16.68 44.09
CA THR A 698 64.29 -15.45 43.40
C THR A 698 63.42 -14.26 43.87
N ILE A 699 62.11 -14.43 43.79
CA ILE A 699 61.20 -13.36 44.18
C ILE A 699 61.33 -13.03 45.69
N SER A 700 61.50 -14.03 46.53
CA SER A 700 61.73 -13.84 47.97
C SER A 700 63.00 -13.05 48.25
N THR A 701 64.05 -13.28 47.49
CA THR A 701 65.28 -12.52 47.57
C THR A 701 65.10 -11.06 47.13
N LEU A 702 64.42 -10.84 45.99
CA LEU A 702 64.13 -9.51 45.46
C LEU A 702 63.15 -8.70 46.35
N ARG A 703 62.18 -9.38 47.02
CA ARG A 703 61.33 -8.69 48.02
C ARG A 703 62.10 -8.04 49.18
N LYS A 704 63.27 -8.55 49.54
CA LYS A 704 64.05 -7.97 50.62
C LYS A 704 64.83 -6.74 50.17
N GLU A 705 65.12 -6.62 48.88
CA GLU A 705 66.00 -5.58 48.32
C GLU A 705 65.23 -4.47 47.58
N TYR A 706 64.04 -4.76 47.10
CA TYR A 706 63.20 -3.82 46.31
C TYR A 706 61.96 -3.50 47.05
N ASP A 707 61.48 -2.26 46.85
CA ASP A 707 60.18 -1.79 47.33
C ASP A 707 59.08 -2.38 46.46
N TYR A 708 59.25 -2.44 45.10
CA TYR A 708 58.31 -3.01 44.17
C TYR A 708 59.03 -3.90 43.11
N ILE A 709 58.33 -4.96 42.73
CA ILE A 709 58.79 -5.93 41.73
C ILE A 709 57.68 -6.00 40.70
N VAL A 710 57.98 -5.56 39.48
CA VAL A 710 56.99 -5.60 38.35
C VAL A 710 57.38 -6.77 37.45
N LEU A 711 56.40 -7.68 37.24
CA LEU A 711 56.55 -8.87 36.41
C LEU A 711 55.90 -8.65 35.08
N ASP A 712 56.67 -8.57 33.98
CA ASP A 712 56.15 -8.58 32.59
C ASP A 712 56.00 -10.03 32.18
N THR A 713 54.73 -10.48 31.95
CA THR A 713 54.46 -11.90 31.75
C THR A 713 53.85 -12.17 30.39
N ALA A 714 53.76 -13.46 29.99
CA ALA A 714 53.11 -13.87 28.75
C ALA A 714 51.60 -13.65 28.82
N PRO A 715 50.91 -13.56 27.67
CA PRO A 715 49.43 -13.46 27.65
C PRO A 715 48.78 -14.70 28.25
N ILE A 716 47.93 -14.50 29.25
CA ILE A 716 47.28 -15.60 29.97
C ILE A 716 46.26 -16.38 29.10
N GLY A 717 45.64 -15.71 28.09
CA GLY A 717 44.74 -16.39 27.14
C GLY A 717 45.45 -17.30 26.14
N MET A 718 46.78 -17.21 26.03
CA MET A 718 47.57 -18.03 25.10
C MET A 718 48.38 -19.14 25.78
N VAL A 719 48.83 -18.91 27.01
CA VAL A 719 49.71 -19.86 27.73
C VAL A 719 49.43 -19.83 29.23
N THR A 720 49.72 -20.97 29.90
CA THR A 720 49.47 -21.15 31.33
C THR A 720 50.56 -20.56 32.22
N ASP A 721 51.64 -20.06 31.64
CA ASP A 721 52.85 -19.55 32.36
C ASP A 721 52.46 -18.47 33.38
N THR A 722 51.57 -17.56 33.04
CA THR A 722 51.09 -16.49 33.91
C THR A 722 50.29 -17.00 35.11
N LEU A 723 49.53 -18.10 34.94
CA LEU A 723 48.83 -18.74 36.06
C LEU A 723 49.81 -19.36 37.07
N ILE A 724 50.93 -19.87 36.59
CA ILE A 724 51.99 -20.39 37.48
C ILE A 724 52.66 -19.23 38.21
N LEU A 725 52.83 -18.06 37.56
CA LEU A 725 53.43 -16.89 38.15
C LEU A 725 52.52 -16.19 39.15
N SER A 726 51.25 -16.44 39.13
CA SER A 726 50.29 -15.80 40.07
C SER A 726 50.57 -16.12 41.54
N ARG A 727 51.15 -17.28 41.82
CA ARG A 727 51.55 -17.72 43.19
C ARG A 727 52.56 -16.80 43.89
N VAL A 728 53.36 -16.06 43.15
CA VAL A 728 54.37 -15.14 43.70
C VAL A 728 53.93 -13.68 43.64
N ALA A 729 52.82 -13.39 42.99
CA ALA A 729 52.29 -12.04 42.79
C ALA A 729 51.40 -11.60 43.98
N ASP A 730 51.39 -10.32 44.29
CA ASP A 730 50.47 -9.70 45.28
C ASP A 730 49.28 -8.97 44.58
N ALA A 731 49.51 -8.47 43.38
CA ALA A 731 48.50 -7.82 42.57
C ALA A 731 48.68 -8.14 41.09
N SER A 732 47.58 -8.15 40.33
CA SER A 732 47.60 -8.53 38.93
C SER A 732 46.91 -7.50 38.08
N ILE A 733 47.57 -6.99 37.06
CA ILE A 733 47.07 -6.04 36.07
C ILE A 733 46.76 -6.81 34.77
N TYR A 734 45.52 -6.80 34.39
CA TYR A 734 45.05 -7.37 33.14
C TYR A 734 44.93 -6.27 32.09
N VAL A 735 45.69 -6.35 31.04
CA VAL A 735 45.71 -5.30 29.99
C VAL A 735 44.83 -5.73 28.83
N CYS A 736 43.90 -4.86 28.45
CA CYS A 736 43.21 -4.96 27.18
C CYS A 736 43.50 -3.73 26.30
N ARG A 737 43.39 -3.85 25.02
CA ARG A 737 43.66 -2.76 24.07
C ARG A 737 42.45 -2.37 23.28
N ALA A 738 42.11 -1.08 23.25
CA ALA A 738 41.02 -0.52 22.46
C ALA A 738 41.28 -0.72 20.96
N ASP A 739 40.22 -0.97 20.22
CA ASP A 739 40.16 -1.29 18.78
C ASP A 739 41.02 -2.55 18.39
N TYR A 740 41.51 -3.32 19.37
CA TYR A 740 42.34 -4.50 19.14
C TYR A 740 41.80 -5.77 19.81
N THR A 741 41.54 -5.76 21.11
CA THR A 741 41.07 -6.90 21.89
C THR A 741 39.60 -7.22 21.52
N HIS A 742 39.30 -8.49 21.22
CA HIS A 742 37.93 -8.93 21.00
C HIS A 742 37.17 -9.01 22.32
N LYS A 743 35.89 -8.63 22.29
CA LYS A 743 35.02 -8.66 23.47
C LYS A 743 34.87 -10.06 24.04
N THR A 744 34.78 -11.06 23.14
CA THR A 744 34.70 -12.49 23.50
C THR A 744 35.94 -12.98 24.22
N ASP A 745 37.13 -12.62 23.72
CA ASP A 745 38.37 -13.08 24.30
C ASP A 745 38.64 -12.45 25.66
N TYR A 746 38.16 -11.19 25.84
CA TYR A 746 38.29 -10.46 27.09
C TYR A 746 37.45 -11.05 28.24
N GLN A 747 36.37 -11.79 27.94
CA GLN A 747 35.52 -12.41 28.94
C GLN A 747 36.30 -13.40 29.86
N LEU A 748 37.44 -13.90 29.41
CA LEU A 748 38.35 -14.71 30.23
C LEU A 748 38.69 -14.04 31.59
N ILE A 749 38.66 -12.70 31.67
CA ILE A 749 38.96 -11.98 32.93
C ILE A 749 37.92 -12.33 34.03
N ASN A 750 36.67 -12.62 33.65
CA ASN A 750 35.58 -12.94 34.59
C ASN A 750 35.83 -14.33 35.20
N GLU A 751 36.26 -15.33 34.39
CA GLU A 751 36.60 -16.66 34.85
C GLU A 751 37.80 -16.60 35.83
N LEU A 752 38.81 -15.76 35.51
CA LEU A 752 39.96 -15.57 36.36
C LEU A 752 39.61 -14.92 37.71
N GLN A 753 38.62 -14.01 37.70
CA GLN A 753 38.10 -13.34 38.90
C GLN A 753 37.26 -14.31 39.75
N GLU A 754 36.30 -15.02 39.14
CA GLU A 754 35.43 -15.98 39.84
C GLU A 754 36.19 -17.10 40.53
N HIS A 755 37.23 -17.61 39.88
CA HIS A 755 38.07 -18.67 40.43
C HIS A 755 39.25 -18.18 41.25
N HIS A 756 39.37 -16.85 41.54
CA HIS A 756 40.45 -16.23 42.30
C HIS A 756 41.86 -16.66 41.85
N ARG A 757 42.03 -16.85 40.52
CA ARG A 757 43.28 -17.37 39.95
C ARG A 757 44.40 -16.30 39.90
N LEU A 758 44.05 -15.04 39.97
CA LEU A 758 44.97 -13.92 39.98
C LEU A 758 44.69 -13.05 41.21
N PRO A 759 45.74 -12.78 42.07
CA PRO A 759 45.58 -12.01 43.27
C PRO A 759 45.31 -10.53 42.94
N ASN A 760 44.41 -9.90 43.70
CA ASN A 760 44.03 -8.46 43.56
C ASN A 760 43.93 -8.03 42.07
N LEU A 761 43.07 -8.72 41.32
CA LEU A 761 42.95 -8.54 39.90
C LEU A 761 42.32 -7.17 39.57
N CYS A 762 42.98 -6.44 38.67
CA CYS A 762 42.49 -5.17 38.11
C CYS A 762 42.74 -5.10 36.61
N THR A 763 42.09 -4.21 35.93
CA THR A 763 42.25 -4.06 34.49
C THR A 763 42.69 -2.67 34.07
N VAL A 764 43.42 -2.60 32.94
CA VAL A 764 43.87 -1.36 32.30
C VAL A 764 43.47 -1.41 30.84
N VAL A 765 42.84 -0.33 30.37
CA VAL A 765 42.47 -0.16 28.96
C VAL A 765 43.54 0.65 28.24
N ASN A 766 44.29 -0.03 27.37
CA ASN A 766 45.38 0.57 26.62
C ASN A 766 44.97 1.05 25.23
N GLY A 767 45.61 2.10 24.73
CA GLY A 767 45.47 2.53 23.33
C GLY A 767 44.16 3.26 23.01
N ILE A 768 43.60 3.99 23.97
CA ILE A 768 42.34 4.75 23.76
C ILE A 768 42.56 5.96 22.87
N ASP A 769 41.84 6.05 21.73
CA ASP A 769 41.92 7.19 20.83
C ASP A 769 41.21 8.42 21.40
N MET A 770 42.02 9.39 21.88
CA MET A 770 41.52 10.64 22.46
C MET A 770 40.81 11.53 21.45
N LYS A 771 40.99 11.34 20.13
CA LYS A 771 40.25 12.08 19.10
C LYS A 771 38.81 11.64 19.02
N LYS A 772 38.54 10.36 19.22
CA LYS A 772 37.19 9.82 19.33
C LYS A 772 36.49 10.32 20.60
N LYS A 773 37.23 10.66 21.65
CA LYS A 773 36.73 11.23 22.92
C LYS A 773 36.13 12.64 22.74
N LYS A 774 36.62 13.44 21.78
CA LYS A 774 36.18 14.82 21.56
C LYS A 774 34.75 14.96 21.02
N TYR A 775 34.16 13.86 20.54
CA TYR A 775 32.79 13.78 19.96
C TYR A 775 31.78 13.02 20.84
N GLY A 776 31.94 13.05 22.17
CA GLY A 776 30.87 12.60 23.09
C GLY A 776 30.85 11.12 23.45
N TYR A 777 31.93 10.38 23.16
CA TYR A 777 31.98 8.94 23.46
C TYR A 777 32.31 8.56 24.91
N TYR A 778 32.42 9.56 25.83
CA TYR A 778 32.83 9.29 27.22
C TYR A 778 32.03 10.12 28.24
N TYR A 779 30.90 9.59 28.62
CA TYR A 779 30.15 10.03 29.81
C TYR A 779 30.51 9.10 31.00
N GLY A 780 31.70 9.20 31.51
CA GLY A 780 32.08 8.40 32.70
C GLY A 780 33.00 9.11 33.71
N TYR A 781 33.69 10.14 33.29
CA TYR A 781 34.62 10.86 34.20
C TYR A 781 34.30 12.38 34.25
N GLY A 782 33.02 12.72 34.43
CA GLY A 782 32.56 14.10 34.40
C GLY A 782 32.88 14.95 35.63
N LYS A 783 33.56 14.45 36.64
CA LYS A 783 33.88 15.24 37.85
C LYS A 783 35.38 15.64 37.95
N TYR A 784 36.30 14.95 37.29
CA TYR A 784 37.74 15.28 37.35
C TYR A 784 38.30 15.98 36.10
N GLY A 785 37.59 16.03 34.98
CA GLY A 785 38.03 16.67 33.74
C GLY A 785 37.94 18.19 33.68
N LYS A 786 37.33 18.84 34.63
CA LYS A 786 37.20 20.30 34.72
C LYS A 786 38.46 21.01 35.30
N TYR A 787 39.37 20.27 35.91
CA TYR A 787 40.55 20.84 36.54
C TYR A 787 41.78 20.96 35.64
N TYR A 788 41.85 20.34 34.46
CA TYR A 788 43.03 20.38 33.57
C TYR A 788 42.86 21.26 32.33
N GLY A 789 41.81 22.12 32.29
CA GLY A 789 41.57 23.09 31.23
C GLY A 789 42.35 24.42 31.35
N TYR A 790 43.29 24.57 32.25
CA TYR A 790 43.98 25.85 32.55
C TYR A 790 45.33 26.04 31.84
N GLY A 791 45.61 25.32 30.77
CA GLY A 791 46.91 25.36 30.05
C GLY A 791 46.99 26.26 28.81
N LYS A 792 45.99 27.12 28.47
CA LYS A 792 46.05 27.95 27.26
C LYS A 792 45.62 29.41 27.44
N LYS A 793 45.92 30.03 28.54
CA LYS A 793 45.61 31.48 28.70
C LYS A 793 46.62 32.24 29.51
N TYR A 794 47.94 32.02 29.35
CA TYR A 794 48.98 32.99 29.66
C TYR A 794 50.10 32.82 28.63
N GLY A 795 50.00 33.51 27.49
CA GLY A 795 51.09 33.81 26.63
C GLY A 795 51.67 35.12 27.14
N TYR A 796 52.91 35.13 27.55
CA TYR A 796 53.76 36.33 27.57
C TYR A 796 54.63 36.33 26.31
N SER A 797 54.53 37.49 25.58
CA SER A 797 55.31 38.11 24.53
C SER A 797 56.29 37.27 23.73
#